data_3b5b03b9e8c016e573c0eceb9f093701
#
_entry.id   3b5b03b9e8c016e573c0eceb9f093701
#
_cell.length_a   1.000
_cell.length_b   1.000
_cell.length_c   1.000
_cell.angle_alpha   90.00
_cell.angle_beta   90.00
_cell.angle_gamma   90.00
#
_symmetry.space_group_name_H-M   'P 1'
#
loop_
_entity.id
_entity.type
_entity.pdbx_description
1 polymer ?
#
loop_
_entity_poly.entity_id
_entity_poly.type
_entity_poly.pdbx_seq_one_letter_code
_entity_poly.pdbx_strand_id
1 'polypeptide(L)'
;MLKLALAVVLVFQSLPGVVANAQQKRPQNRPTEPPAESKVKTETTEKITGEQADKRGGFGEASLELRQRSINLIILAAENSARLDDERNVIRIQALAADVLWKHEQARARQLFQNAFTAAIDYHKDGKGLEQEQLTGGLSLSKPDLRLEVIRLAGKHDAQLSRQFTDQYVEEKRREQEEKRNQNKQPRNYDAVFGTVDEASHDTLHIAEQLLDVNKREALGLAEQAFVKGIPQAAGYLFAEIAERDRATADQLYLMALDSLQREKLPVPGQLLLLSSYPFGDGNVWVSSGDGVNSYQFPVSDKFIIDEKIVQQFIATAFTVLARNAEANVAQLPDANARVGAALFAAKLLQPRIAKYRPDRLEEWQGLMNTLFYLAGEQTRLGIDKTLNQISKRTEPETQTSIDDRIKKLLDHAQNTNNFAQRDELYQKAALLADRKPDMPRALEIADKISNREHRKKLRSWLNFEAATRAINARKLDEARQYATEVEATDQSAYLFFQIARVALADKDQVRAQNLLAEAAQRAVAANNTPEKLRALLGLVSLYSRFDSPRGVDLAGEAVRTANKIQNYGPDQARLVRSLETPGGKGLSVSVENTEEFDLGKTLASLAGADFERALLLAQSLENKPLGLMAVISVAASVFEKKPANQTQ
;
A
#
# COMPACT_ATOMS: atom_id res chain seq x y z
N MET A 1 5.17 -39.23 13.36
CA MET A 1 4.72 -38.37 12.25
C MET A 1 4.67 -36.94 12.73
N LEU A 2 5.73 -36.20 12.51
CA LEU A 2 5.91 -34.82 12.98
C LEU A 2 5.33 -33.88 11.90
N LYS A 3 4.25 -33.16 12.21
CA LYS A 3 3.75 -32.07 11.36
C LYS A 3 4.52 -30.79 11.73
N LEU A 4 5.41 -30.37 10.84
CA LEU A 4 6.05 -29.06 10.90
C LEU A 4 5.00 -28.00 10.57
N ALA A 5 4.68 -27.15 11.51
CA ALA A 5 3.92 -25.93 11.29
C ALA A 5 4.88 -24.85 10.74
N LEU A 6 4.71 -24.50 9.47
CA LEU A 6 5.45 -23.42 8.83
C LEU A 6 4.79 -22.08 9.24
N ALA A 7 5.44 -21.35 10.14
CA ALA A 7 5.06 -19.97 10.43
C ALA A 7 5.59 -19.07 9.31
N VAL A 8 4.69 -18.57 8.46
CA VAL A 8 4.99 -17.55 7.46
C VAL A 8 5.02 -16.20 8.15
N VAL A 9 6.21 -15.67 8.39
CA VAL A 9 6.40 -14.28 8.85
C VAL A 9 6.39 -13.39 7.62
N LEU A 10 5.26 -12.72 7.36
CA LEU A 10 5.15 -11.64 6.40
C LEU A 10 5.86 -10.39 6.98
N VAL A 11 7.09 -10.16 6.55
CA VAL A 11 7.80 -8.90 6.83
C VAL A 11 7.46 -7.93 5.71
N PHE A 12 6.47 -7.07 5.94
CA PHE A 12 6.27 -5.88 5.12
C PHE A 12 7.38 -4.89 5.46
N GLN A 13 8.39 -4.78 4.61
CA GLN A 13 9.35 -3.68 4.67
C GLN A 13 8.91 -2.61 3.66
N SER A 14 8.11 -1.66 4.12
CA SER A 14 8.08 -0.35 3.49
C SER A 14 9.30 0.42 3.97
N LEU A 15 10.27 0.65 3.10
CA LEU A 15 11.45 1.47 3.40
C LEU A 15 11.02 2.94 3.48
N PRO A 16 11.34 3.65 4.58
CA PRO A 16 11.23 5.11 4.58
C PRO A 16 12.34 5.68 3.71
N GLY A 17 11.97 6.51 2.74
CA GLY A 17 12.91 7.32 1.97
C GLY A 17 13.62 8.31 2.92
N VAL A 18 14.91 8.11 3.14
CA VAL A 18 15.76 9.08 3.84
C VAL A 18 16.00 10.23 2.88
N VAL A 19 15.28 11.33 3.06
CA VAL A 19 15.57 12.61 2.40
C VAL A 19 16.55 13.37 3.28
N ALA A 20 17.82 13.37 2.91
CA ALA A 20 18.83 14.24 3.53
C ALA A 20 18.59 15.69 3.08
N ASN A 21 18.15 16.54 3.99
CA ASN A 21 18.01 17.98 3.79
C ASN A 21 19.39 18.66 3.90
N ALA A 22 19.94 19.04 2.77
CA ALA A 22 21.01 20.03 2.71
C ALA A 22 20.38 21.43 2.69
N GLN A 23 20.39 22.12 3.83
CA GLN A 23 20.03 23.54 3.91
C GLN A 23 21.11 24.40 3.24
N GLN A 24 20.83 24.92 2.07
CA GLN A 24 21.54 26.07 1.52
C GLN A 24 20.72 27.36 1.72
N LYS A 25 21.30 28.24 2.52
CA LYS A 25 20.82 29.61 2.76
C LYS A 25 20.76 30.40 1.44
N ARG A 26 19.62 30.97 1.13
CA ARG A 26 19.46 32.03 0.11
C ARG A 26 19.62 33.40 0.78
N PRO A 27 20.31 34.35 0.14
CA PRO A 27 20.30 35.75 0.58
C PRO A 27 19.03 36.43 0.10
N GLN A 28 18.47 37.22 1.00
CA GLN A 28 17.39 38.17 0.72
C GLN A 28 17.91 39.32 -0.13
N ASN A 29 17.20 39.67 -1.22
CA ASN A 29 17.20 41.04 -1.75
C ASN A 29 15.78 41.47 -2.07
N ARG A 30 15.45 42.65 -1.55
CA ARG A 30 14.20 43.39 -1.64
C ARG A 30 14.12 44.22 -2.93
N PRO A 31 12.94 44.74 -3.26
CA PRO A 31 12.49 45.08 -4.62
C PRO A 31 12.78 46.52 -5.02
N THR A 32 12.84 46.73 -6.31
CA THR A 32 12.70 48.04 -6.95
C THR A 32 11.55 48.02 -7.94
N GLU A 33 10.67 48.98 -7.79
CA GLU A 33 9.52 49.31 -8.63
C GLU A 33 9.91 49.89 -10.01
N PRO A 34 8.94 49.99 -10.93
CA PRO A 34 9.17 50.16 -12.36
C PRO A 34 9.09 51.63 -12.82
N PRO A 35 9.45 51.94 -14.04
CA PRO A 35 8.92 53.10 -14.75
C PRO A 35 8.00 52.74 -15.91
N ALA A 36 7.09 53.69 -16.10
CA ALA A 36 5.92 53.72 -16.94
C ALA A 36 6.15 53.86 -18.44
N GLU A 37 5.09 53.44 -19.14
CA GLU A 37 4.50 53.98 -20.38
C GLU A 37 5.35 54.38 -21.59
N SER A 38 5.04 53.71 -22.71
CA SER A 38 4.77 54.50 -23.94
C SER A 38 3.75 53.79 -24.83
N LYS A 39 2.70 54.51 -25.13
CA LYS A 39 1.67 54.25 -26.12
C LYS A 39 2.25 54.48 -27.51
N VAL A 40 2.04 53.56 -28.45
CA VAL A 40 1.90 53.94 -29.89
C VAL A 40 0.72 53.18 -30.48
N LYS A 41 -0.16 53.94 -31.04
CA LYS A 41 -1.33 53.57 -31.85
C LYS A 41 -0.92 53.19 -33.27
N THR A 42 -1.81 52.45 -33.91
CA THR A 42 -2.41 52.63 -35.24
C THR A 42 -2.32 51.40 -36.11
N GLU A 43 -3.48 50.86 -36.39
CA GLU A 43 -4.25 50.79 -37.68
C GLU A 43 -3.76 49.73 -38.62
N THR A 44 -4.50 48.93 -39.26
CA THR A 44 -5.77 48.90 -39.95
C THR A 44 -5.90 47.52 -40.64
N THR A 45 -7.05 46.88 -40.50
CA THR A 45 -7.83 46.14 -41.48
C THR A 45 -7.10 45.25 -42.53
N GLU A 46 -7.36 43.95 -42.45
CA GLU A 46 -7.93 43.23 -43.59
C GLU A 46 -8.65 41.96 -43.13
N LYS A 47 -9.95 41.90 -43.41
CA LYS A 47 -10.76 40.69 -43.37
C LYS A 47 -10.33 39.76 -44.48
N ILE A 48 -9.83 38.59 -44.15
CA ILE A 48 -9.83 37.44 -45.06
C ILE A 48 -10.58 36.33 -44.34
N THR A 49 -11.78 36.07 -44.83
CA THR A 49 -12.59 34.90 -44.59
C THR A 49 -11.79 33.65 -44.95
N GLY A 50 -11.57 32.81 -43.93
CA GLY A 50 -10.92 31.51 -44.08
C GLY A 50 -11.49 30.56 -43.02
N GLU A 51 -12.67 30.04 -43.31
CA GLU A 51 -13.22 28.84 -42.69
C GLU A 51 -12.31 27.65 -43.00
N GLN A 52 -11.26 27.42 -42.24
CA GLN A 52 -10.51 26.16 -42.20
C GLN A 52 -9.26 26.27 -41.31
N ALA A 53 -9.46 26.49 -40.00
CA ALA A 53 -8.39 26.22 -39.03
C ALA A 53 -8.93 26.28 -37.59
N ASP A 54 -9.81 25.34 -37.22
CA ASP A 54 -10.00 25.08 -35.80
C ASP A 54 -10.50 23.64 -35.55
N LYS A 55 -9.63 22.67 -35.84
CA LYS A 55 -9.77 21.27 -35.41
C LYS A 55 -8.56 20.83 -34.58
N ARG A 56 -8.08 21.71 -33.71
CA ARG A 56 -7.18 21.37 -32.63
C ARG A 56 -7.80 21.83 -31.30
N GLY A 57 -9.07 21.48 -31.11
CA GLY A 57 -9.75 21.67 -29.87
C GLY A 57 -9.54 20.46 -28.97
N GLY A 58 -8.87 20.65 -27.86
CA GLY A 58 -9.03 19.74 -26.72
C GLY A 58 -10.51 19.64 -26.41
N PHE A 59 -10.97 18.48 -25.87
CA PHE A 59 -12.35 18.21 -25.52
C PHE A 59 -12.99 19.36 -24.72
N GLY A 60 -13.47 20.37 -25.40
CA GLY A 60 -14.59 21.16 -24.95
C GLY A 60 -15.75 20.20 -24.83
N GLU A 61 -16.65 20.40 -23.87
CA GLU A 61 -17.77 19.53 -23.49
C GLU A 61 -18.08 18.45 -24.54
N ALA A 62 -17.81 17.18 -24.20
CA ALA A 62 -18.10 16.06 -25.10
C ALA A 62 -19.53 16.21 -25.60
N SER A 63 -19.74 16.05 -26.91
CA SER A 63 -21.07 16.24 -27.50
C SER A 63 -22.10 15.41 -26.73
N LEU A 64 -23.30 15.91 -26.60
CA LEU A 64 -24.39 15.19 -25.92
C LEU A 64 -24.55 13.77 -26.49
N GLU A 65 -24.32 13.62 -27.77
CA GLU A 65 -24.36 12.35 -28.49
C GLU A 65 -23.26 11.38 -28.00
N LEU A 66 -22.01 11.86 -27.83
CA LEU A 66 -20.92 11.01 -27.33
C LEU A 66 -21.17 10.59 -25.87
N ARG A 67 -21.71 11.48 -25.05
CA ARG A 67 -22.09 11.14 -23.66
C ARG A 67 -23.19 10.08 -23.61
N GLN A 68 -24.26 10.23 -24.44
CA GLN A 68 -25.31 9.24 -24.49
C GLN A 68 -24.84 7.89 -25.03
N ARG A 69 -23.98 7.91 -26.04
CA ARG A 69 -23.33 6.69 -26.57
C ARG A 69 -22.48 6.01 -25.50
N SER A 70 -21.72 6.77 -24.70
CA SER A 70 -20.90 6.25 -23.61
C SER A 70 -21.75 5.60 -22.52
N ILE A 71 -22.87 6.22 -22.12
CA ILE A 71 -23.83 5.62 -21.18
C ILE A 71 -24.34 4.27 -21.74
N ASN A 72 -24.75 4.24 -23.00
CA ASN A 72 -25.25 3.03 -23.64
C ASN A 72 -24.20 1.92 -23.71
N LEU A 73 -22.92 2.26 -23.99
CA LEU A 73 -21.82 1.30 -24.00
C LEU A 73 -21.61 0.67 -22.61
N ILE A 74 -21.68 1.47 -21.53
CA ILE A 74 -21.52 0.98 -20.17
C ILE A 74 -22.68 0.06 -19.77
N ILE A 75 -23.91 0.45 -20.12
CA ILE A 75 -25.10 -0.36 -19.89
C ILE A 75 -24.98 -1.71 -20.60
N LEU A 76 -24.64 -1.68 -21.89
CA LEU A 76 -24.46 -2.89 -22.69
C LEU A 76 -23.36 -3.79 -22.15
N ALA A 77 -22.24 -3.21 -21.67
CA ALA A 77 -21.16 -3.97 -21.05
C ALA A 77 -21.63 -4.67 -19.76
N ALA A 78 -22.39 -3.98 -18.91
CA ALA A 78 -22.98 -4.55 -17.71
C ALA A 78 -23.99 -5.68 -18.03
N GLU A 79 -24.83 -5.53 -19.05
CA GLU A 79 -25.77 -6.55 -19.50
C GLU A 79 -25.06 -7.78 -20.09
N ASN A 80 -24.03 -7.55 -20.91
CA ASN A 80 -23.22 -8.64 -21.48
C ASN A 80 -22.41 -9.40 -20.42
N SER A 81 -22.08 -8.77 -19.29
CA SER A 81 -21.37 -9.44 -18.20
C SER A 81 -22.16 -10.63 -17.63
N ALA A 82 -23.49 -10.55 -17.60
CA ALA A 82 -24.35 -11.62 -17.12
C ALA A 82 -24.24 -12.95 -17.92
N ARG A 83 -23.60 -12.92 -19.08
CA ARG A 83 -23.35 -14.10 -19.93
C ARG A 83 -21.97 -14.70 -19.75
N LEU A 84 -21.17 -14.18 -18.82
CA LEU A 84 -19.85 -14.69 -18.51
C LEU A 84 -19.96 -15.85 -17.52
N ASP A 85 -19.12 -16.87 -17.71
CA ASP A 85 -19.05 -18.00 -16.79
C ASP A 85 -18.26 -17.67 -15.50
N ASP A 86 -17.45 -16.61 -15.52
CA ASP A 86 -16.64 -16.17 -14.39
C ASP A 86 -17.41 -15.16 -13.53
N GLU A 87 -18.02 -15.66 -12.47
CA GLU A 87 -18.81 -14.88 -11.50
C GLU A 87 -18.00 -13.72 -10.90
N ARG A 88 -16.69 -13.90 -10.63
CA ARG A 88 -15.82 -12.86 -10.09
C ARG A 88 -15.75 -11.65 -11.00
N ASN A 89 -15.61 -11.90 -12.31
CA ASN A 89 -15.57 -10.82 -13.29
C ASN A 89 -16.95 -10.19 -13.53
N VAL A 90 -18.03 -10.95 -13.41
CA VAL A 90 -19.41 -10.41 -13.45
C VAL A 90 -19.60 -9.37 -12.36
N ILE A 91 -19.26 -9.71 -11.12
CA ILE A 91 -19.36 -8.82 -9.95
C ILE A 91 -18.58 -7.53 -10.19
N ARG A 92 -17.34 -7.63 -10.65
CA ARG A 92 -16.48 -6.46 -10.92
C ARG A 92 -17.02 -5.56 -12.02
N ILE A 93 -17.47 -6.15 -13.14
CA ILE A 93 -18.01 -5.39 -14.27
C ILE A 93 -19.27 -4.64 -13.84
N GLN A 94 -20.17 -5.29 -13.10
CA GLN A 94 -21.39 -4.65 -12.60
C GLN A 94 -21.07 -3.51 -11.62
N ALA A 95 -20.13 -3.72 -10.69
CA ALA A 95 -19.74 -2.71 -9.74
C ALA A 95 -19.04 -1.51 -10.43
N LEU A 96 -18.17 -1.75 -11.41
CA LEU A 96 -17.52 -0.72 -12.19
C LEU A 96 -18.51 0.08 -13.05
N ALA A 97 -19.47 -0.60 -13.69
CA ALA A 97 -20.54 0.05 -14.44
C ALA A 97 -21.42 0.92 -13.53
N ALA A 98 -21.75 0.44 -12.34
CA ALA A 98 -22.51 1.18 -11.34
C ALA A 98 -21.77 2.45 -10.88
N ASP A 99 -20.46 2.35 -10.61
CA ASP A 99 -19.60 3.50 -10.21
C ASP A 99 -19.71 4.64 -11.26
N VAL A 100 -19.58 4.31 -12.54
CA VAL A 100 -19.64 5.30 -13.62
C VAL A 100 -21.06 5.82 -13.88
N LEU A 101 -22.06 4.93 -13.88
CA LEU A 101 -23.46 5.31 -14.17
C LEU A 101 -24.12 6.12 -13.05
N TRP A 102 -23.56 6.18 -11.85
CA TRP A 102 -24.22 6.79 -10.69
C TRP A 102 -24.70 8.22 -10.92
N LYS A 103 -23.91 9.04 -11.60
CA LYS A 103 -24.24 10.45 -11.90
C LYS A 103 -25.21 10.64 -13.07
N HIS A 104 -25.49 9.57 -13.83
CA HIS A 104 -26.24 9.63 -15.07
C HIS A 104 -27.53 8.82 -14.99
N GLU A 105 -27.49 7.62 -14.41
CA GLU A 105 -28.54 6.64 -14.32
C GLU A 105 -28.62 6.06 -12.89
N GLN A 106 -28.86 6.93 -11.88
CA GLN A 106 -28.72 6.59 -10.47
C GLN A 106 -29.52 5.36 -10.03
N ALA A 107 -30.78 5.22 -10.49
CA ALA A 107 -31.60 4.09 -10.12
C ALA A 107 -31.01 2.76 -10.63
N ARG A 108 -30.53 2.76 -11.87
CA ARG A 108 -29.86 1.59 -12.48
C ARG A 108 -28.53 1.29 -11.81
N ALA A 109 -27.74 2.30 -11.53
CA ALA A 109 -26.46 2.16 -10.82
C ALA A 109 -26.66 1.55 -9.42
N ARG A 110 -27.67 2.02 -8.67
CA ARG A 110 -28.04 1.44 -7.38
C ARG A 110 -28.39 -0.04 -7.49
N GLN A 111 -29.19 -0.41 -8.50
CA GLN A 111 -29.55 -1.81 -8.74
C GLN A 111 -28.33 -2.67 -9.07
N LEU A 112 -27.41 -2.16 -9.91
CA LEU A 112 -26.19 -2.86 -10.25
C LEU A 112 -25.28 -3.07 -9.02
N PHE A 113 -25.14 -2.08 -8.13
CA PHE A 113 -24.40 -2.25 -6.87
C PHE A 113 -25.05 -3.32 -5.98
N GLN A 114 -26.38 -3.31 -5.85
CA GLN A 114 -27.10 -4.32 -5.06
C GLN A 114 -26.90 -5.73 -5.63
N ASN A 115 -27.03 -5.89 -6.94
CA ASN A 115 -26.79 -7.16 -7.61
C ASN A 115 -25.35 -7.65 -7.44
N ALA A 116 -24.36 -6.77 -7.65
CA ALA A 116 -22.96 -7.07 -7.49
C ALA A 116 -22.62 -7.48 -6.05
N PHE A 117 -23.17 -6.79 -5.04
CA PHE A 117 -22.92 -7.10 -3.64
C PHE A 117 -23.55 -8.43 -3.23
N THR A 118 -24.80 -8.69 -3.63
CA THR A 118 -25.47 -9.98 -3.38
C THR A 118 -24.67 -11.13 -4.01
N ALA A 119 -24.28 -10.99 -5.28
CA ALA A 119 -23.46 -11.98 -5.96
C ALA A 119 -22.09 -12.18 -5.29
N ALA A 120 -21.48 -11.11 -4.74
CA ALA A 120 -20.21 -11.21 -4.00
C ALA A 120 -20.36 -11.99 -2.68
N ILE A 121 -21.47 -11.81 -1.97
CA ILE A 121 -21.79 -12.61 -0.76
C ILE A 121 -21.93 -14.09 -1.13
N ASP A 122 -22.73 -14.41 -2.15
CA ASP A 122 -22.97 -15.80 -2.58
C ASP A 122 -21.66 -16.46 -3.06
N TYR A 123 -20.85 -15.74 -3.83
CA TYR A 123 -19.53 -16.19 -4.26
C TYR A 123 -18.60 -16.58 -3.09
N HIS A 124 -18.63 -15.81 -1.99
CA HIS A 124 -17.87 -16.13 -0.78
C HIS A 124 -18.45 -17.29 0.01
N LYS A 125 -19.78 -17.41 0.11
CA LYS A 125 -20.45 -18.56 0.77
C LYS A 125 -20.12 -19.88 0.11
N ASP A 126 -19.99 -19.90 -1.22
CA ASP A 126 -19.60 -21.07 -2.00
C ASP A 126 -18.12 -21.48 -1.83
N GLY A 127 -17.37 -20.78 -0.98
CA GLY A 127 -15.95 -21.01 -0.73
C GLY A 127 -15.01 -20.51 -1.84
N LYS A 128 -15.55 -19.92 -2.90
CA LYS A 128 -14.79 -19.40 -4.06
C LYS A 128 -13.97 -18.14 -3.69
N GLY A 129 -14.38 -17.45 -2.63
CA GLY A 129 -13.68 -16.25 -2.14
C GLY A 129 -12.30 -16.50 -1.51
N LEU A 130 -11.93 -17.76 -1.26
CA LEU A 130 -10.64 -18.15 -0.69
C LEU A 130 -9.56 -18.42 -1.75
N GLU A 131 -9.83 -18.08 -3.01
CA GLU A 131 -8.87 -18.28 -4.08
C GLU A 131 -7.56 -17.53 -3.81
N GLN A 132 -6.47 -18.23 -4.06
CA GLN A 132 -5.12 -17.70 -3.95
C GLN A 132 -4.49 -17.59 -5.34
N GLU A 133 -3.81 -16.49 -5.58
CA GLU A 133 -2.95 -16.35 -6.75
C GLU A 133 -1.56 -16.89 -6.40
N GLN A 134 -1.11 -17.91 -7.11
CA GLN A 134 0.25 -18.41 -6.96
C GLN A 134 1.22 -17.49 -7.70
N LEU A 135 2.14 -16.92 -6.95
CA LEU A 135 3.23 -16.13 -7.48
C LEU A 135 4.47 -17.01 -7.72
N THR A 136 5.38 -16.53 -8.56
CA THR A 136 6.68 -17.15 -8.76
C THR A 136 7.41 -17.31 -7.42
N GLY A 137 7.96 -18.50 -7.13
CA GLY A 137 8.63 -18.77 -5.85
C GLY A 137 7.74 -19.43 -4.78
N GLY A 138 6.52 -19.89 -5.15
CA GLY A 138 5.64 -20.62 -4.22
C GLY A 138 4.88 -19.72 -3.24
N LEU A 139 4.95 -18.40 -3.41
CA LEU A 139 4.14 -17.45 -2.65
C LEU A 139 2.72 -17.44 -3.21
N SER A 140 1.75 -17.54 -2.32
CA SER A 140 0.34 -17.35 -2.67
C SER A 140 -0.16 -16.05 -2.05
N LEU A 141 -0.73 -15.17 -2.86
CA LEU A 141 -1.46 -14.00 -2.39
C LEU A 141 -2.96 -14.28 -2.45
N SER A 142 -3.66 -13.96 -1.38
CA SER A 142 -5.12 -13.99 -1.40
C SER A 142 -5.63 -12.96 -2.41
N LYS A 143 -6.58 -13.37 -3.24
CA LYS A 143 -7.26 -12.42 -4.12
C LYS A 143 -8.08 -11.44 -3.28
N PRO A 144 -8.23 -10.19 -3.71
CA PRO A 144 -9.03 -9.19 -3.00
C PRO A 144 -10.48 -9.68 -2.78
N ASP A 145 -11.03 -9.39 -1.60
CA ASP A 145 -12.42 -9.68 -1.29
C ASP A 145 -13.35 -8.77 -2.11
N LEU A 146 -14.18 -9.37 -2.96
CA LEU A 146 -15.07 -8.63 -3.86
C LEU A 146 -16.15 -7.82 -3.12
N ARG A 147 -16.58 -8.29 -1.95
CA ARG A 147 -17.54 -7.57 -1.11
C ARG A 147 -16.99 -6.20 -0.73
N LEU A 148 -15.69 -6.12 -0.34
CA LEU A 148 -15.00 -4.88 0.01
C LEU A 148 -14.85 -3.95 -1.21
N GLU A 149 -14.57 -4.53 -2.38
CA GLU A 149 -14.47 -3.77 -3.63
C GLU A 149 -15.79 -3.08 -3.98
N VAL A 150 -16.93 -3.78 -3.85
CA VAL A 150 -18.26 -3.22 -4.09
C VAL A 150 -18.62 -2.16 -3.05
N ILE A 151 -18.36 -2.40 -1.75
CA ILE A 151 -18.61 -1.43 -0.67
C ILE A 151 -17.86 -0.13 -0.94
N ARG A 152 -16.58 -0.22 -1.29
CA ARG A 152 -15.74 0.93 -1.58
C ARG A 152 -16.28 1.75 -2.77
N LEU A 153 -16.69 1.09 -3.85
CA LEU A 153 -17.23 1.79 -5.02
C LEU A 153 -18.57 2.45 -4.70
N ALA A 154 -19.47 1.76 -4.00
CA ALA A 154 -20.75 2.32 -3.57
C ALA A 154 -20.58 3.51 -2.62
N GLY A 155 -19.61 3.44 -1.70
CA GLY A 155 -19.31 4.47 -0.71
C GLY A 155 -18.86 5.81 -1.29
N LYS A 156 -18.35 5.83 -2.53
CA LYS A 156 -18.06 7.07 -3.26
C LYS A 156 -19.32 7.89 -3.55
N HIS A 157 -20.48 7.25 -3.59
CA HIS A 157 -21.72 7.83 -4.11
C HIS A 157 -22.84 7.87 -3.08
N ASP A 158 -22.99 6.82 -2.27
CA ASP A 158 -24.12 6.63 -1.37
C ASP A 158 -23.65 6.03 -0.03
N ALA A 159 -23.52 6.90 0.96
CA ALA A 159 -23.10 6.52 2.31
C ALA A 159 -24.07 5.54 2.96
N GLN A 160 -25.39 5.66 2.71
CA GLN A 160 -26.39 4.78 3.30
C GLN A 160 -26.31 3.37 2.71
N LEU A 161 -26.14 3.28 1.38
CA LEU A 161 -25.97 2.00 0.70
C LEU A 161 -24.67 1.31 1.13
N SER A 162 -23.56 2.08 1.22
CA SER A 162 -22.26 1.59 1.70
C SER A 162 -22.36 1.03 3.11
N ARG A 163 -23.02 1.77 4.02
CA ARG A 163 -23.25 1.32 5.40
C ARG A 163 -24.07 0.03 5.45
N GLN A 164 -25.15 -0.05 4.70
CA GLN A 164 -25.98 -1.26 4.60
C GLN A 164 -25.15 -2.47 4.17
N PHE A 165 -24.29 -2.31 3.16
CA PHE A 165 -23.40 -3.37 2.69
C PHE A 165 -22.34 -3.73 3.73
N THR A 166 -21.76 -2.73 4.42
CA THR A 166 -20.78 -2.95 5.48
C THR A 166 -21.37 -3.71 6.66
N ASP A 167 -22.59 -3.36 7.08
CA ASP A 167 -23.27 -4.07 8.18
C ASP A 167 -23.53 -5.54 7.83
N GLN A 168 -23.96 -5.82 6.58
CA GLN A 168 -24.13 -7.19 6.09
C GLN A 168 -22.80 -7.94 6.03
N TYR A 169 -21.75 -7.30 5.53
CA TYR A 169 -20.41 -7.89 5.47
C TYR A 169 -19.86 -8.26 6.85
N VAL A 170 -19.95 -7.34 7.81
CA VAL A 170 -19.50 -7.56 9.19
C VAL A 170 -20.26 -8.73 9.85
N GLU A 171 -21.57 -8.83 9.63
CA GLU A 171 -22.38 -9.92 10.15
C GLU A 171 -21.99 -11.28 9.54
N GLU A 172 -21.76 -11.35 8.22
CA GLU A 172 -21.29 -12.56 7.54
C GLU A 172 -19.90 -12.99 8.05
N LYS A 173 -18.96 -12.05 8.14
CA LYS A 173 -17.62 -12.32 8.68
C LYS A 173 -17.64 -12.84 10.11
N ARG A 174 -18.53 -12.33 10.95
CA ARG A 174 -18.71 -12.84 12.32
C ARG A 174 -19.19 -14.27 12.34
N ARG A 175 -20.15 -14.62 11.48
CA ARG A 175 -20.62 -16.01 11.35
C ARG A 175 -19.51 -16.95 10.90
N GLU A 176 -18.73 -16.54 9.89
CA GLU A 176 -17.55 -17.29 9.42
C GLU A 176 -16.54 -17.53 10.56
N GLN A 177 -16.31 -16.53 11.41
CA GLN A 177 -15.40 -16.64 12.56
C GLN A 177 -15.93 -17.53 13.67
N GLU A 178 -17.22 -17.43 13.98
CA GLU A 178 -17.85 -18.29 14.98
C GLU A 178 -17.81 -19.76 14.55
N GLU A 179 -18.03 -20.06 13.28
CA GLU A 179 -17.91 -21.41 12.73
C GLU A 179 -16.46 -21.93 12.84
N LYS A 180 -15.47 -21.12 12.49
CA LYS A 180 -14.04 -21.47 12.63
C LYS A 180 -13.63 -21.68 14.10
N ARG A 181 -14.16 -20.87 15.04
CA ARG A 181 -13.92 -21.02 16.49
C ARG A 181 -14.52 -22.31 17.04
N ASN A 182 -15.70 -22.68 16.60
CA ASN A 182 -16.34 -23.93 17.01
C ASN A 182 -15.57 -25.18 16.54
N GLN A 183 -14.82 -25.06 15.44
CA GLN A 183 -13.94 -26.12 14.92
C GLN A 183 -12.57 -26.19 15.63
N ASN A 184 -12.05 -25.04 16.15
CA ASN A 184 -10.73 -24.93 16.80
C ASN A 184 -10.87 -24.46 18.27
N LYS A 185 -11.08 -25.39 19.19
CA LYS A 185 -11.38 -25.13 20.61
C LYS A 185 -10.19 -24.69 21.49
N GLN A 186 -9.03 -24.34 20.97
CA GLN A 186 -7.91 -23.89 21.82
C GLN A 186 -7.80 -22.37 21.83
N PRO A 187 -7.95 -21.69 23.00
CA PRO A 187 -7.63 -20.28 23.13
C PRO A 187 -6.13 -20.10 22.88
N ARG A 188 -5.79 -19.21 21.96
CA ARG A 188 -4.39 -18.86 21.70
C ARG A 188 -3.95 -17.83 22.74
N ASN A 189 -2.76 -17.99 23.34
CA ASN A 189 -2.13 -16.99 24.22
C ASN A 189 -2.08 -15.59 23.58
N TYR A 190 -2.11 -15.53 22.27
CA TYR A 190 -2.19 -14.31 21.48
C TYR A 190 -3.45 -13.47 21.79
N ASP A 191 -4.60 -14.11 21.97
CA ASP A 191 -5.88 -13.41 22.24
C ASP A 191 -5.88 -12.72 23.62
N ALA A 192 -5.16 -13.23 24.58
CA ALA A 192 -5.04 -12.60 25.90
C ALA A 192 -4.19 -11.31 25.88
N VAL A 193 -3.27 -11.20 24.93
CA VAL A 193 -2.31 -10.09 24.83
C VAL A 193 -2.80 -8.98 23.88
N PHE A 194 -3.42 -9.34 22.76
CA PHE A 194 -3.90 -8.41 21.74
C PHE A 194 -5.42 -8.26 21.72
N GLY A 195 -6.14 -9.11 22.42
CA GLY A 195 -7.57 -9.26 22.25
C GLY A 195 -7.90 -10.10 21.00
N THR A 196 -9.09 -10.62 20.96
CA THR A 196 -9.66 -11.15 19.73
C THR A 196 -10.06 -9.98 18.85
N VAL A 197 -9.10 -9.41 18.14
CA VAL A 197 -9.42 -8.43 17.10
C VAL A 197 -10.18 -9.17 16.02
N ASP A 198 -11.41 -8.77 15.82
CA ASP A 198 -12.28 -9.30 14.80
C ASP A 198 -11.67 -8.95 13.41
N GLU A 199 -11.50 -9.95 12.55
CA GLU A 199 -11.04 -9.75 11.18
C GLU A 199 -11.93 -8.74 10.45
N ALA A 200 -13.23 -8.76 10.75
CA ALA A 200 -14.19 -7.78 10.26
C ALA A 200 -13.87 -6.34 10.69
N SER A 201 -13.33 -6.13 11.89
CA SER A 201 -12.90 -4.81 12.34
C SER A 201 -11.68 -4.30 11.58
N HIS A 202 -10.74 -5.18 11.23
CA HIS A 202 -9.61 -4.86 10.38
C HIS A 202 -10.09 -4.41 8.98
N ASP A 203 -10.97 -5.19 8.38
CA ASP A 203 -11.52 -4.91 7.05
C ASP A 203 -12.36 -3.62 7.04
N THR A 204 -13.18 -3.40 8.07
CA THR A 204 -13.98 -2.18 8.24
C THR A 204 -13.07 -0.94 8.33
N LEU A 205 -11.95 -1.04 9.03
CA LEU A 205 -10.98 0.05 9.13
C LEU A 205 -10.31 0.32 7.78
N HIS A 206 -10.02 -0.70 7.00
CA HIS A 206 -9.48 -0.56 5.65
C HIS A 206 -10.48 0.09 4.67
N ILE A 207 -11.78 -0.23 4.80
CA ILE A 207 -12.84 0.48 4.05
C ILE A 207 -12.87 1.96 4.47
N ALA A 208 -12.83 2.23 5.78
CA ALA A 208 -12.82 3.60 6.30
C ALA A 208 -11.65 4.42 5.72
N GLU A 209 -10.44 3.84 5.68
CA GLU A 209 -9.27 4.45 5.05
C GLU A 209 -9.53 4.87 3.59
N GLN A 210 -10.06 3.95 2.79
CA GLN A 210 -10.32 4.20 1.38
C GLN A 210 -11.42 5.25 1.11
N LEU A 211 -12.30 5.48 2.09
CA LEU A 211 -13.37 6.47 2.00
C LEU A 211 -12.99 7.85 2.51
N LEU A 212 -11.86 8.02 3.21
CA LEU A 212 -11.48 9.29 3.83
C LEU A 212 -11.44 10.46 2.86
N ASP A 213 -10.89 10.26 1.67
CA ASP A 213 -10.75 11.31 0.67
C ASP A 213 -12.08 11.62 -0.07
N VAL A 214 -13.05 10.72 0.02
CA VAL A 214 -14.31 10.78 -0.74
C VAL A 214 -15.50 11.14 0.14
N ASN A 215 -15.58 10.52 1.32
CA ASN A 215 -16.66 10.70 2.28
C ASN A 215 -16.14 10.59 3.71
N LYS A 216 -15.48 11.66 4.18
CA LYS A 216 -14.84 11.73 5.49
C LYS A 216 -15.80 11.36 6.65
N ARG A 217 -17.06 11.81 6.58
CA ARG A 217 -18.03 11.55 7.65
C ARG A 217 -18.33 10.06 7.79
N GLU A 218 -18.54 9.38 6.68
CA GLU A 218 -18.79 7.93 6.67
C GLU A 218 -17.55 7.15 7.08
N ALA A 219 -16.37 7.55 6.58
CA ALA A 219 -15.10 6.96 6.98
C ALA A 219 -14.87 7.00 8.50
N LEU A 220 -15.14 8.15 9.13
CA LEU A 220 -15.03 8.28 10.59
C LEU A 220 -16.04 7.37 11.33
N GLY A 221 -17.26 7.27 10.85
CA GLY A 221 -18.29 6.39 11.43
C GLY A 221 -17.91 4.90 11.33
N LEU A 222 -17.35 4.46 10.20
CA LEU A 222 -16.85 3.10 10.03
C LEU A 222 -15.63 2.81 10.91
N ALA A 223 -14.71 3.77 11.04
CA ALA A 223 -13.57 3.62 11.94
C ALA A 223 -14.00 3.51 13.41
N GLU A 224 -14.97 4.32 13.86
CA GLU A 224 -15.56 4.18 15.18
C GLU A 224 -16.17 2.79 15.40
N GLN A 225 -16.92 2.29 14.42
CA GLN A 225 -17.50 0.95 14.47
C GLN A 225 -16.43 -0.13 14.55
N ALA A 226 -15.32 0.00 13.82
CA ALA A 226 -14.21 -0.93 13.88
C ALA A 226 -13.56 -0.96 15.27
N PHE A 227 -13.40 0.19 15.94
CA PHE A 227 -12.75 0.29 17.24
C PHE A 227 -13.62 -0.26 18.39
N VAL A 228 -14.94 -0.33 18.25
CA VAL A 228 -15.85 -0.87 19.31
C VAL A 228 -15.48 -2.29 19.74
N LYS A 229 -14.85 -3.08 18.87
CA LYS A 229 -14.49 -4.48 19.13
C LYS A 229 -13.00 -4.72 19.31
N GLY A 230 -12.27 -3.69 19.70
CA GLY A 230 -10.83 -3.69 19.88
C GLY A 230 -10.10 -2.92 18.78
N ILE A 231 -8.84 -2.61 19.04
CA ILE A 231 -8.02 -1.81 18.11
C ILE A 231 -7.26 -2.73 17.16
N PRO A 232 -7.61 -2.74 15.85
CA PRO A 232 -6.87 -3.52 14.87
C PRO A 232 -5.43 -3.04 14.74
N GLN A 233 -4.50 -3.96 14.47
CA GLN A 233 -3.09 -3.61 14.22
C GLN A 233 -2.93 -2.59 13.07
N ALA A 234 -3.78 -2.67 12.06
CA ALA A 234 -3.83 -1.73 10.94
C ALA A 234 -4.05 -0.28 11.36
N ALA A 235 -4.62 -0.02 12.54
CA ALA A 235 -4.87 1.33 13.03
C ALA A 235 -3.58 2.18 13.13
N GLY A 236 -2.45 1.58 13.52
CA GLY A 236 -1.17 2.28 13.58
C GLY A 236 -0.68 2.77 12.21
N TYR A 237 -0.87 1.96 11.16
CA TYR A 237 -0.56 2.35 9.78
C TYR A 237 -1.49 3.45 9.30
N LEU A 238 -2.79 3.30 9.55
CA LEU A 238 -3.81 4.27 9.18
C LEU A 238 -3.54 5.65 9.78
N PHE A 239 -3.24 5.73 11.08
CA PHE A 239 -2.94 7.01 11.73
C PHE A 239 -1.70 7.68 11.12
N ALA A 240 -0.65 6.92 10.84
CA ALA A 240 0.57 7.45 10.24
C ALA A 240 0.31 7.99 8.81
N GLU A 241 -0.39 7.23 7.98
CA GLU A 241 -0.68 7.61 6.60
C GLU A 241 -1.60 8.84 6.52
N ILE A 242 -2.66 8.88 7.34
CA ILE A 242 -3.57 10.02 7.36
C ILE A 242 -2.85 11.26 7.89
N ALA A 243 -1.98 11.12 8.91
CA ALA A 243 -1.28 12.25 9.50
C ALA A 243 -0.38 13.00 8.51
N GLU A 244 0.12 12.34 7.48
CA GLU A 244 0.90 12.99 6.43
C GLU A 244 0.06 13.95 5.57
N ARG A 245 -1.24 13.65 5.41
CA ARG A 245 -2.18 14.40 4.56
C ARG A 245 -3.08 15.33 5.37
N ASP A 246 -3.65 14.84 6.47
CA ASP A 246 -4.60 15.55 7.33
C ASP A 246 -4.38 15.14 8.80
N ARG A 247 -3.48 15.85 9.47
CA ARG A 247 -3.13 15.61 10.88
C ARG A 247 -4.34 15.70 11.80
N ALA A 248 -5.24 16.65 11.55
CA ALA A 248 -6.42 16.85 12.41
C ALA A 248 -7.36 15.63 12.36
N THR A 249 -7.53 15.03 11.18
CA THR A 249 -8.31 13.80 11.03
C THR A 249 -7.63 12.60 11.70
N ALA A 250 -6.31 12.47 11.56
CA ALA A 250 -5.56 11.43 12.24
C ALA A 250 -5.68 11.55 13.77
N ASP A 251 -5.54 12.75 14.31
CA ASP A 251 -5.71 13.02 15.75
C ASP A 251 -7.13 12.68 16.22
N GLN A 252 -8.16 13.02 15.45
CA GLN A 252 -9.55 12.66 15.75
C GLN A 252 -9.76 11.15 15.81
N LEU A 253 -9.30 10.41 14.80
CA LEU A 253 -9.39 8.95 14.75
C LEU A 253 -8.61 8.31 15.90
N TYR A 254 -7.44 8.84 16.19
CA TYR A 254 -6.63 8.36 17.30
C TYR A 254 -7.32 8.52 18.65
N LEU A 255 -7.93 9.69 18.90
CA LEU A 255 -8.72 9.94 20.12
C LEU A 255 -9.93 9.01 20.22
N MET A 256 -10.61 8.70 19.12
CA MET A 256 -11.70 7.70 19.09
C MET A 256 -11.19 6.31 19.49
N ALA A 257 -10.01 5.90 19.02
CA ALA A 257 -9.40 4.63 19.40
C ALA A 257 -9.03 4.59 20.90
N LEU A 258 -8.47 5.67 21.45
CA LEU A 258 -8.17 5.79 22.88
C LEU A 258 -9.45 5.72 23.74
N ASP A 259 -10.51 6.42 23.33
CA ASP A 259 -11.79 6.44 24.04
C ASP A 259 -12.45 5.04 24.02
N SER A 260 -12.38 4.33 22.88
CA SER A 260 -12.85 2.95 22.80
C SER A 260 -12.11 2.03 23.77
N LEU A 261 -10.77 2.11 23.82
CA LEU A 261 -9.96 1.33 24.74
C LEU A 261 -10.25 1.67 26.21
N GLN A 262 -10.53 2.94 26.51
CA GLN A 262 -10.93 3.37 27.86
C GLN A 262 -12.31 2.85 28.30
N ARG A 263 -13.25 2.65 27.37
CA ARG A 263 -14.59 2.13 27.67
C ARG A 263 -14.61 0.64 27.95
N GLU A 264 -13.62 -0.11 27.51
CA GLU A 264 -13.53 -1.54 27.77
C GLU A 264 -13.43 -1.82 29.28
N LYS A 265 -14.24 -2.75 29.77
CA LYS A 265 -14.18 -3.15 31.18
C LYS A 265 -12.83 -3.78 31.53
N LEU A 266 -12.26 -4.53 30.61
CA LEU A 266 -10.98 -5.19 30.74
C LEU A 266 -10.13 -4.96 29.49
N PRO A 267 -9.52 -3.77 29.36
CA PRO A 267 -8.79 -3.36 28.18
C PRO A 267 -7.52 -4.19 27.99
N VAL A 268 -7.14 -4.41 26.74
CA VAL A 268 -6.03 -5.27 26.37
C VAL A 268 -4.71 -4.49 26.33
N PRO A 269 -3.68 -4.85 27.13
CA PRO A 269 -2.44 -4.08 27.22
C PRO A 269 -1.67 -4.00 25.90
N GLY A 270 -1.75 -5.02 25.03
CA GLY A 270 -1.10 -5.02 23.72
C GLY A 270 -1.64 -3.95 22.79
N GLN A 271 -2.95 -3.66 22.84
CA GLN A 271 -3.56 -2.59 22.05
C GLN A 271 -3.06 -1.20 22.50
N LEU A 272 -2.86 -1.00 23.80
CA LEU A 272 -2.24 0.22 24.32
C LEU A 272 -0.84 0.43 23.72
N LEU A 273 -0.05 -0.64 23.63
CA LEU A 273 1.29 -0.55 23.04
C LEU A 273 1.24 -0.24 21.54
N LEU A 274 0.31 -0.82 20.78
CA LEU A 274 0.13 -0.46 19.38
C LEU A 274 -0.20 1.03 19.20
N LEU A 275 -1.04 1.57 20.07
CA LEU A 275 -1.40 2.99 20.05
C LEU A 275 -0.26 3.91 20.48
N SER A 276 0.79 3.41 21.16
CA SER A 276 1.93 4.24 21.59
C SER A 276 2.79 4.78 20.45
N SER A 277 2.73 4.18 19.26
CA SER A 277 3.49 4.63 18.08
C SER A 277 3.13 6.07 17.69
N TYR A 278 1.87 6.39 17.68
CA TYR A 278 1.36 7.66 17.13
C TYR A 278 1.73 8.89 17.98
N PRO A 279 1.50 8.95 19.32
CA PRO A 279 1.76 10.16 20.10
C PRO A 279 3.25 10.51 20.20
N PHE A 280 4.14 9.52 20.08
CA PHE A 280 5.58 9.72 20.26
C PHE A 280 6.36 9.71 18.94
N GLY A 281 5.74 9.38 17.82
CA GLY A 281 6.42 9.19 16.54
C GLY A 281 7.40 8.01 16.59
N ASP A 282 7.04 6.95 17.32
CA ASP A 282 7.88 5.76 17.43
C ASP A 282 7.60 4.84 16.24
N GLY A 283 8.58 4.70 15.35
CA GLY A 283 8.46 3.79 14.20
C GLY A 283 8.47 2.30 14.59
N ASN A 284 8.92 1.96 15.81
CA ASN A 284 9.00 0.57 16.27
C ASN A 284 8.20 0.40 17.56
N VAL A 285 7.26 -0.52 17.55
CA VAL A 285 6.47 -0.92 18.72
C VAL A 285 6.75 -2.37 19.04
N TRP A 286 6.98 -2.66 20.30
CA TRP A 286 7.26 -3.99 20.81
C TRP A 286 6.11 -4.47 21.67
N VAL A 287 5.62 -5.68 21.41
CA VAL A 287 4.53 -6.28 22.19
C VAL A 287 4.91 -7.71 22.57
N SER A 288 4.82 -8.01 23.87
CA SER A 288 5.07 -9.35 24.38
C SER A 288 3.83 -10.24 24.20
N SER A 289 4.02 -11.44 23.65
CA SER A 289 2.97 -12.46 23.46
C SER A 289 3.07 -13.64 24.46
N GLY A 290 3.78 -13.48 25.56
CA GLY A 290 4.00 -14.57 26.52
C GLY A 290 5.06 -15.58 26.07
N ASP A 291 5.02 -16.02 24.82
CA ASP A 291 5.98 -16.96 24.23
C ASP A 291 7.11 -16.25 23.46
N GLY A 292 7.04 -14.93 23.33
CA GLY A 292 8.02 -14.13 22.58
C GLY A 292 7.68 -12.65 22.51
N VAL A 293 8.43 -11.93 21.68
CA VAL A 293 8.24 -10.50 21.42
C VAL A 293 8.03 -10.29 19.94
N ASN A 294 6.92 -9.67 19.60
CA ASN A 294 6.63 -9.20 18.27
C ASN A 294 7.02 -7.73 18.16
N SER A 295 7.66 -7.36 17.04
CA SER A 295 7.92 -5.97 16.70
C SER A 295 7.06 -5.55 15.52
N TYR A 296 6.46 -4.37 15.64
CA TYR A 296 5.68 -3.75 14.58
C TYR A 296 6.40 -2.47 14.16
N GLN A 297 6.55 -2.30 12.85
CA GLN A 297 7.12 -1.07 12.29
C GLN A 297 6.00 -0.26 11.67
N PHE A 298 5.85 0.99 12.13
CA PHE A 298 4.91 1.94 11.57
C PHE A 298 5.66 3.03 10.83
N PRO A 299 5.13 3.56 9.73
CA PRO A 299 5.73 4.71 9.07
C PRO A 299 5.70 5.92 10.02
N VAL A 300 6.78 6.69 10.02
CA VAL A 300 6.88 7.95 10.76
C VAL A 300 7.23 9.03 9.76
N SER A 301 6.43 10.07 9.71
CA SER A 301 6.70 11.21 8.83
C SER A 301 7.94 11.97 9.31
N ASP A 302 8.81 12.37 8.38
CA ASP A 302 9.94 13.28 8.66
C ASP A 302 9.49 14.64 9.22
N LYS A 303 8.22 14.98 9.05
CA LYS A 303 7.57 16.20 9.54
C LYS A 303 6.80 15.99 10.84
N PHE A 304 6.98 14.82 11.48
CA PHE A 304 6.24 14.48 12.69
C PHE A 304 6.54 15.50 13.80
N ILE A 305 5.48 16.06 14.37
CA ILE A 305 5.54 16.98 15.52
C ILE A 305 4.74 16.34 16.66
N ILE A 306 5.37 16.24 17.83
CA ILE A 306 4.70 15.73 19.03
C ILE A 306 3.64 16.77 19.46
N ASP A 307 2.38 16.33 19.55
CA ASP A 307 1.29 17.09 20.15
C ASP A 307 1.13 16.70 21.62
N GLU A 308 1.38 17.66 22.49
CA GLU A 308 1.37 17.43 23.94
C GLU A 308 -0.01 17.02 24.44
N LYS A 309 -1.11 17.50 23.83
CA LYS A 309 -2.47 17.11 24.21
C LYS A 309 -2.74 15.64 23.90
N ILE A 310 -2.30 15.19 22.72
CA ILE A 310 -2.42 13.78 22.32
C ILE A 310 -1.59 12.90 23.25
N VAL A 311 -0.38 13.31 23.59
CA VAL A 311 0.47 12.62 24.57
C VAL A 311 -0.21 12.51 25.92
N GLN A 312 -0.81 13.60 26.43
CA GLN A 312 -1.49 13.59 27.73
C GLN A 312 -2.71 12.64 27.73
N GLN A 313 -3.49 12.63 26.64
CA GLN A 313 -4.63 11.69 26.52
C GLN A 313 -4.16 10.24 26.46
N PHE A 314 -3.11 9.95 25.72
CA PHE A 314 -2.51 8.60 25.70
C PHE A 314 -2.06 8.17 27.10
N ILE A 315 -1.34 9.03 27.82
CA ILE A 315 -0.85 8.74 29.17
C ILE A 315 -2.02 8.49 30.12
N ALA A 316 -3.08 9.30 30.07
CA ALA A 316 -4.28 9.08 30.88
C ALA A 316 -4.93 7.72 30.58
N THR A 317 -5.03 7.35 29.29
CA THR A 317 -5.51 6.04 28.87
C THR A 317 -4.60 4.92 29.38
N ALA A 318 -3.28 5.09 29.33
CA ALA A 318 -2.32 4.11 29.82
C ALA A 318 -2.49 3.82 31.33
N PHE A 319 -2.66 4.85 32.14
CA PHE A 319 -2.99 4.68 33.55
C PHE A 319 -4.28 3.87 33.76
N THR A 320 -5.34 4.21 33.03
CA THR A 320 -6.63 3.50 33.13
C THR A 320 -6.50 2.03 32.74
N VAL A 321 -5.84 1.74 31.62
CA VAL A 321 -5.63 0.37 31.13
C VAL A 321 -4.83 -0.46 32.12
N LEU A 322 -3.75 0.08 32.64
CA LEU A 322 -2.89 -0.65 33.58
C LEU A 322 -3.56 -0.82 34.94
N ALA A 323 -4.27 0.20 35.46
CA ALA A 323 -5.00 0.09 36.72
C ALA A 323 -6.05 -1.02 36.67
N ARG A 324 -6.85 -1.11 35.61
CA ARG A 324 -7.82 -2.20 35.42
C ARG A 324 -7.19 -3.58 35.35
N ASN A 325 -6.01 -3.69 34.74
CA ASN A 325 -5.26 -4.95 34.68
C ASN A 325 -4.51 -5.28 35.99
N ALA A 326 -4.43 -4.35 36.92
CA ALA A 326 -3.90 -4.55 38.29
C ALA A 326 -4.97 -4.88 39.32
N GLU A 327 -6.26 -4.96 38.97
CA GLU A 327 -7.34 -5.30 39.89
C GLU A 327 -7.29 -6.79 40.27
N ALA A 328 -7.66 -7.06 41.51
CA ALA A 328 -7.59 -8.42 42.10
C ALA A 328 -8.46 -9.46 41.36
N ASN A 329 -9.56 -9.04 40.73
CA ASN A 329 -10.42 -9.92 39.94
C ASN A 329 -9.74 -10.45 38.66
N VAL A 330 -8.74 -9.72 38.11
CA VAL A 330 -7.97 -10.17 36.97
C VAL A 330 -7.14 -11.41 37.27
N ALA A 331 -6.63 -11.54 38.51
CA ALA A 331 -5.87 -12.70 38.96
C ALA A 331 -6.67 -14.01 38.93
N GLN A 332 -8.01 -13.93 38.87
CA GLN A 332 -8.92 -15.09 38.85
C GLN A 332 -9.27 -15.56 37.43
N LEU A 333 -8.83 -14.83 36.38
CA LEU A 333 -9.11 -15.19 34.99
C LEU A 333 -8.24 -16.35 34.52
N PRO A 334 -8.71 -17.19 33.60
CA PRO A 334 -7.91 -18.28 33.01
C PRO A 334 -6.62 -17.81 32.33
N ASP A 335 -6.63 -16.60 31.80
CA ASP A 335 -5.52 -15.95 31.07
C ASP A 335 -4.78 -14.89 31.93
N ALA A 336 -5.04 -14.85 33.23
CA ALA A 336 -4.51 -13.85 34.16
C ALA A 336 -3.02 -13.60 34.02
N ASN A 337 -2.23 -14.66 33.98
CA ASN A 337 -0.76 -14.54 33.94
C ASN A 337 -0.25 -13.90 32.63
N ALA A 338 -0.85 -14.24 31.50
CA ALA A 338 -0.52 -13.63 30.21
C ALA A 338 -0.91 -12.15 30.19
N ARG A 339 -2.09 -11.82 30.69
CA ARG A 339 -2.63 -10.46 30.73
C ARG A 339 -1.85 -9.55 31.67
N VAL A 340 -1.61 -9.99 32.91
CA VAL A 340 -0.81 -9.25 33.89
C VAL A 340 0.63 -9.08 33.39
N GLY A 341 1.19 -10.13 32.77
CA GLY A 341 2.51 -10.06 32.15
C GLY A 341 2.59 -9.01 31.03
N ALA A 342 1.59 -8.98 30.14
CA ALA A 342 1.53 -7.96 29.09
C ALA A 342 1.37 -6.54 29.66
N ALA A 343 0.58 -6.37 30.74
CA ALA A 343 0.43 -5.09 31.41
C ALA A 343 1.73 -4.64 32.09
N LEU A 344 2.44 -5.54 32.77
CA LEU A 344 3.73 -5.24 33.39
C LEU A 344 4.79 -4.89 32.34
N PHE A 345 4.82 -5.61 31.22
CA PHE A 345 5.69 -5.30 30.08
C PHE A 345 5.40 -3.90 29.53
N ALA A 346 4.12 -3.57 29.29
CA ALA A 346 3.72 -2.26 28.83
C ALA A 346 4.11 -1.16 29.83
N ALA A 347 3.90 -1.38 31.13
CA ALA A 347 4.26 -0.43 32.18
C ALA A 347 5.76 -0.13 32.20
N LYS A 348 6.61 -1.16 32.12
CA LYS A 348 8.07 -1.00 32.08
C LYS A 348 8.53 -0.30 30.80
N LEU A 349 7.95 -0.64 29.64
CA LEU A 349 8.31 -0.05 28.35
C LEU A 349 7.94 1.44 28.27
N LEU A 350 6.79 1.83 28.85
CA LEU A 350 6.29 3.22 28.83
C LEU A 350 6.87 4.09 29.94
N GLN A 351 7.49 3.54 30.99
CA GLN A 351 8.04 4.29 32.12
C GLN A 351 8.92 5.50 31.72
N PRO A 352 9.87 5.40 30.76
CA PRO A 352 10.68 6.55 30.33
C PRO A 352 9.82 7.68 29.73
N ARG A 353 8.69 7.36 29.08
CA ARG A 353 7.76 8.34 28.53
C ARG A 353 6.99 9.05 29.65
N ILE A 354 6.55 8.29 30.66
CA ILE A 354 5.91 8.87 31.86
C ILE A 354 6.87 9.80 32.59
N ALA A 355 8.11 9.39 32.82
CA ALA A 355 9.12 10.23 33.45
C ALA A 355 9.39 11.53 32.69
N LYS A 356 9.31 11.50 31.37
CA LYS A 356 9.53 12.67 30.52
C LYS A 356 8.33 13.61 30.47
N TYR A 357 7.11 13.08 30.26
CA TYR A 357 5.93 13.90 29.94
C TYR A 357 4.99 14.10 31.13
N ARG A 358 5.06 13.26 32.17
CA ARG A 358 4.25 13.34 33.41
C ARG A 358 5.10 12.96 34.63
N PRO A 359 6.21 13.69 34.90
CA PRO A 359 7.05 13.45 36.06
C PRO A 359 6.27 13.58 37.39
N ASP A 360 5.22 14.40 37.40
CA ASP A 360 4.28 14.58 38.52
C ASP A 360 3.52 13.30 38.90
N ARG A 361 3.34 12.35 37.97
CA ARG A 361 2.62 11.09 38.18
C ARG A 361 3.55 9.85 38.19
N LEU A 362 4.86 10.06 38.22
CA LEU A 362 5.82 8.95 38.13
C LEU A 362 5.71 8.00 39.34
N GLU A 363 5.46 8.54 40.56
CA GLU A 363 5.27 7.73 41.78
C GLU A 363 4.02 6.85 41.68
N GLU A 364 2.90 7.40 41.20
CA GLU A 364 1.67 6.64 40.94
C GLU A 364 1.92 5.51 39.92
N TRP A 365 2.68 5.81 38.83
CA TRP A 365 3.04 4.81 37.84
C TRP A 365 3.90 3.68 38.43
N GLN A 366 4.86 4.02 39.27
CA GLN A 366 5.69 3.03 39.97
C GLN A 366 4.85 2.17 40.91
N GLY A 367 3.86 2.74 41.58
CA GLY A 367 2.89 2.00 42.42
C GLY A 367 2.12 0.95 41.60
N LEU A 368 1.60 1.33 40.41
CA LEU A 368 0.94 0.41 39.49
C LEU A 368 1.89 -0.70 39.01
N MET A 369 3.11 -0.34 38.64
CA MET A 369 4.13 -1.31 38.23
C MET A 369 4.43 -2.33 39.32
N ASN A 370 4.57 -1.88 40.57
CA ASN A 370 4.80 -2.77 41.71
C ASN A 370 3.63 -3.72 41.92
N THR A 371 2.37 -3.23 41.84
CA THR A 371 1.18 -4.07 41.93
C THR A 371 1.18 -5.14 40.83
N LEU A 372 1.41 -4.77 39.57
CA LEU A 372 1.51 -5.71 38.45
C LEU A 372 2.66 -6.70 38.62
N PHE A 373 3.81 -6.25 39.16
CA PHE A 373 4.95 -7.10 39.45
C PHE A 373 4.62 -8.19 40.50
N TYR A 374 3.88 -7.85 41.55
CA TYR A 374 3.47 -8.84 42.57
C TYR A 374 2.42 -9.82 42.03
N LEU A 375 1.52 -9.37 41.16
CA LEU A 375 0.52 -10.21 40.51
C LEU A 375 1.10 -11.15 39.46
N ALA A 376 2.21 -10.76 38.82
CA ALA A 376 2.86 -11.56 37.77
C ALA A 376 3.66 -12.73 38.38
N GLY A 377 3.55 -13.92 37.80
CA GLY A 377 4.34 -15.08 38.19
C GLY A 377 5.83 -14.88 37.97
N GLU A 378 6.69 -15.57 38.72
CA GLU A 378 8.14 -15.42 38.68
C GLU A 378 8.72 -15.65 37.27
N GLN A 379 8.27 -16.69 36.57
CA GLN A 379 8.73 -17.00 35.19
C GLN A 379 8.37 -15.87 34.21
N THR A 380 7.19 -15.27 34.37
CA THR A 380 6.74 -14.13 33.56
C THR A 380 7.62 -12.91 33.79
N ARG A 381 7.96 -12.61 35.05
CA ARG A 381 8.86 -11.49 35.39
C ARG A 381 10.24 -11.65 34.77
N LEU A 382 10.85 -12.85 34.92
CA LEU A 382 12.15 -13.17 34.32
C LEU A 382 12.11 -13.08 32.78
N GLY A 383 11.03 -13.56 32.17
CA GLY A 383 10.80 -13.46 30.72
C GLY A 383 10.73 -12.01 30.24
N ILE A 384 10.01 -11.14 30.96
CA ILE A 384 9.90 -9.72 30.65
C ILE A 384 11.25 -9.02 30.71
N ASP A 385 12.02 -9.24 31.77
CA ASP A 385 13.34 -8.59 31.95
C ASP A 385 14.33 -9.04 30.86
N LYS A 386 14.36 -10.32 30.52
CA LYS A 386 15.13 -10.84 29.39
C LYS A 386 14.73 -10.18 28.06
N THR A 387 13.43 -10.02 27.84
CA THR A 387 12.86 -9.39 26.66
C THR A 387 13.26 -7.92 26.55
N LEU A 388 13.08 -7.13 27.61
CA LEU A 388 13.44 -5.72 27.63
C LEU A 388 14.94 -5.51 27.38
N ASN A 389 15.79 -6.37 27.95
CA ASN A 389 17.24 -6.37 27.67
C ASN A 389 17.55 -6.70 26.19
N GLN A 390 16.78 -7.55 25.54
CA GLN A 390 16.94 -7.81 24.11
C GLN A 390 16.49 -6.63 23.26
N ILE A 391 15.40 -5.96 23.65
CA ILE A 391 14.90 -4.75 22.96
C ILE A 391 15.93 -3.64 23.07
N SER A 392 16.47 -3.35 24.26
CA SER A 392 17.47 -2.29 24.43
C SER A 392 18.71 -2.51 23.55
N LYS A 393 19.17 -3.77 23.42
CA LYS A 393 20.27 -4.12 22.51
C LYS A 393 19.93 -3.96 21.03
N ARG A 394 18.63 -4.09 20.64
CA ARG A 394 18.17 -3.92 19.25
C ARG A 394 17.87 -2.46 18.91
N THR A 395 17.56 -1.63 19.89
CA THR A 395 17.24 -0.20 19.71
C THR A 395 18.49 0.70 19.79
N GLU A 396 19.65 0.15 20.13
CA GLU A 396 20.91 0.90 19.96
C GLU A 396 21.07 1.24 18.47
N PRO A 397 21.32 2.53 18.13
CA PRO A 397 21.49 2.93 16.73
C PRO A 397 22.63 2.11 16.11
N GLU A 398 22.33 1.41 15.01
CA GLU A 398 23.37 0.70 14.25
C GLU A 398 24.39 1.73 13.75
N THR A 399 25.55 1.77 14.39
CA THR A 399 26.65 2.60 13.91
C THR A 399 27.19 2.03 12.59
N GLN A 400 27.75 2.90 11.76
CA GLN A 400 28.39 2.50 10.50
C GLN A 400 29.42 1.38 10.72
N THR A 401 30.17 1.46 11.80
CA THR A 401 31.16 0.47 12.23
C THR A 401 30.53 -0.87 12.58
N SER A 402 29.32 -0.86 13.20
CA SER A 402 28.58 -2.07 13.53
C SER A 402 28.08 -2.81 12.27
N ILE A 403 27.68 -2.09 11.22
CA ILE A 403 27.26 -2.70 9.94
C ILE A 403 28.47 -3.34 9.24
N ASP A 404 29.61 -2.66 9.18
CA ASP A 404 30.83 -3.19 8.57
C ASP A 404 31.36 -4.43 9.29
N ASP A 405 31.32 -4.44 10.61
CA ASP A 405 31.72 -5.61 11.41
C ASP A 405 30.79 -6.79 11.17
N ARG A 406 29.47 -6.54 11.00
CA ARG A 406 28.50 -7.58 10.66
C ARG A 406 28.75 -8.15 9.26
N ILE A 407 29.00 -7.28 8.27
CA ILE A 407 29.35 -7.71 6.91
C ILE A 407 30.61 -8.57 6.97
N LYS A 408 31.67 -8.11 7.67
CA LYS A 408 32.91 -8.86 7.83
C LYS A 408 32.66 -10.24 8.44
N LYS A 409 31.93 -10.33 9.56
CA LYS A 409 31.61 -11.61 10.21
C LYS A 409 30.85 -12.55 9.28
N LEU A 410 29.90 -12.03 8.47
CA LEU A 410 29.18 -12.83 7.50
C LEU A 410 30.09 -13.36 6.39
N LEU A 411 31.01 -12.54 5.89
CA LEU A 411 31.98 -12.92 4.87
C LEU A 411 32.97 -13.97 5.40
N ASP A 412 33.51 -13.78 6.61
CA ASP A 412 34.40 -14.74 7.26
C ASP A 412 33.67 -16.08 7.49
N HIS A 413 32.43 -16.05 7.92
CA HIS A 413 31.63 -17.26 8.09
C HIS A 413 31.35 -17.95 6.74
N ALA A 414 31.04 -17.18 5.68
CA ALA A 414 30.81 -17.71 4.35
C ALA A 414 32.07 -18.43 3.79
N GLN A 415 33.27 -17.86 4.01
CA GLN A 415 34.53 -18.47 3.58
C GLN A 415 34.83 -19.82 4.28
N ASN A 416 34.41 -19.95 5.54
CA ASN A 416 34.63 -21.14 6.35
C ASN A 416 33.46 -22.17 6.25
N THR A 417 32.46 -21.92 5.39
CA THR A 417 31.29 -22.78 5.23
C THR A 417 31.44 -23.67 3.99
N ASN A 418 31.40 -25.00 4.17
CA ASN A 418 31.50 -25.98 3.09
C ASN A 418 30.16 -26.17 2.34
N ASN A 419 29.03 -25.85 2.94
CA ASN A 419 27.71 -25.95 2.34
C ASN A 419 27.45 -24.79 1.40
N PHE A 420 27.36 -25.05 0.10
CA PHE A 420 27.16 -24.02 -0.92
C PHE A 420 25.89 -23.16 -0.70
N ALA A 421 24.77 -23.79 -0.35
CA ALA A 421 23.51 -23.05 -0.13
C ALA A 421 23.61 -22.12 1.10
N GLN A 422 24.22 -22.60 2.18
CA GLN A 422 24.44 -21.78 3.39
C GLN A 422 25.45 -20.66 3.12
N ARG A 423 26.49 -20.92 2.35
CA ARG A 423 27.48 -19.93 1.93
C ARG A 423 26.83 -18.84 1.08
N ASP A 424 26.01 -19.21 0.10
CA ASP A 424 25.28 -18.27 -0.76
C ASP A 424 24.27 -17.44 0.06
N GLU A 425 23.63 -18.02 1.08
CA GLU A 425 22.76 -17.29 2.02
C GLU A 425 23.52 -16.22 2.81
N LEU A 426 24.73 -16.54 3.28
CA LEU A 426 25.58 -15.59 4.01
C LEU A 426 26.05 -14.45 3.09
N TYR A 427 26.43 -14.74 1.84
CA TYR A 427 26.74 -13.70 0.85
C TYR A 427 25.54 -12.82 0.54
N GLN A 428 24.34 -13.37 0.37
CA GLN A 428 23.12 -12.58 0.19
C GLN A 428 22.88 -11.62 1.36
N LYS A 429 22.97 -12.13 2.61
CA LYS A 429 22.80 -11.30 3.80
C LYS A 429 23.84 -10.18 3.88
N ALA A 430 25.09 -10.48 3.55
CA ALA A 430 26.16 -9.48 3.53
C ALA A 430 25.96 -8.43 2.44
N ALA A 431 25.52 -8.83 1.23
CA ALA A 431 25.23 -7.91 0.13
C ALA A 431 24.06 -6.97 0.46
N LEU A 432 22.97 -7.50 1.04
CA LEU A 432 21.84 -6.69 1.49
C LEU A 432 22.19 -5.71 2.61
N LEU A 433 23.14 -6.06 3.51
CA LEU A 433 23.65 -5.13 4.51
C LEU A 433 24.51 -4.03 3.88
N ALA A 434 25.34 -4.36 2.87
CA ALA A 434 26.10 -3.37 2.13
C ALA A 434 25.20 -2.38 1.38
N ASP A 435 24.08 -2.87 0.81
CA ASP A 435 23.06 -2.05 0.16
C ASP A 435 22.37 -1.09 1.13
N ARG A 436 22.08 -1.51 2.36
CA ARG A 436 21.55 -0.62 3.43
C ARG A 436 22.49 0.54 3.77
N LYS A 437 23.80 0.35 3.57
CA LYS A 437 24.83 1.37 3.75
C LYS A 437 25.02 2.27 2.53
N PRO A 438 24.17 2.26 1.55
CA PRO A 438 24.26 2.62 0.12
C PRO A 438 25.66 2.43 -0.52
N ASP A 439 26.33 1.33 -0.19
CA ASP A 439 27.60 0.92 -0.82
C ASP A 439 27.33 -0.10 -1.94
N MET A 440 26.77 0.40 -3.02
CA MET A 440 26.36 -0.44 -4.15
C MET A 440 27.51 -1.21 -4.81
N PRO A 441 28.70 -0.63 -5.03
CA PRO A 441 29.83 -1.39 -5.57
C PRO A 441 30.16 -2.61 -4.72
N ARG A 442 30.23 -2.45 -3.40
CA ARG A 442 30.50 -3.55 -2.47
C ARG A 442 29.37 -4.57 -2.43
N ALA A 443 28.11 -4.11 -2.48
CA ALA A 443 26.96 -5.02 -2.51
C ALA A 443 27.01 -5.93 -3.75
N LEU A 444 27.31 -5.38 -4.93
CA LEU A 444 27.46 -6.15 -6.17
C LEU A 444 28.66 -7.08 -6.14
N GLU A 445 29.82 -6.63 -5.64
CA GLU A 445 31.01 -7.49 -5.48
C GLU A 445 30.72 -8.70 -4.59
N ILE A 446 29.99 -8.50 -3.50
CA ILE A 446 29.57 -9.61 -2.61
C ILE A 446 28.56 -10.52 -3.31
N ALA A 447 27.59 -9.96 -4.02
CA ALA A 447 26.60 -10.73 -4.77
C ALA A 447 27.26 -11.63 -5.82
N ASP A 448 28.37 -11.19 -6.44
CA ASP A 448 29.10 -11.96 -7.44
C ASP A 448 29.80 -13.20 -6.88
N LYS A 449 29.99 -13.27 -5.56
CA LYS A 449 30.54 -14.46 -4.85
C LYS A 449 29.51 -15.59 -4.71
N ILE A 450 28.24 -15.34 -5.00
CA ILE A 450 27.18 -16.36 -4.95
C ILE A 450 27.41 -17.40 -6.05
N SER A 451 27.43 -18.66 -5.66
CA SER A 451 27.72 -19.79 -6.55
C SER A 451 26.58 -20.07 -7.53
N ASN A 452 25.34 -20.01 -7.05
CA ASN A 452 24.16 -20.24 -7.87
C ASN A 452 23.92 -19.07 -8.83
N ARG A 453 24.07 -19.33 -10.14
CA ARG A 453 23.96 -18.29 -11.19
C ARG A 453 22.61 -17.58 -11.20
N GLU A 454 21.52 -18.34 -11.12
CA GLU A 454 20.17 -17.77 -11.16
C GLU A 454 19.89 -16.94 -9.92
N HIS A 455 20.31 -17.42 -8.75
CA HIS A 455 20.16 -16.67 -7.51
C HIS A 455 21.00 -15.38 -7.52
N ARG A 456 22.23 -15.45 -8.00
CA ARG A 456 23.10 -14.28 -8.19
C ARG A 456 22.46 -13.23 -9.10
N LYS A 457 21.87 -13.63 -10.22
CA LYS A 457 21.14 -12.74 -11.14
C LYS A 457 19.95 -12.07 -10.46
N LYS A 458 19.12 -12.84 -9.74
CA LYS A 458 17.97 -12.31 -9.00
C LYS A 458 18.41 -11.31 -7.94
N LEU A 459 19.45 -11.59 -7.17
CA LEU A 459 19.98 -10.65 -6.17
C LEU A 459 20.53 -9.38 -6.82
N ARG A 460 21.31 -9.48 -7.90
CA ARG A 460 21.80 -8.32 -8.63
C ARG A 460 20.66 -7.45 -9.17
N SER A 461 19.64 -8.08 -9.75
CA SER A 461 18.44 -7.38 -10.23
C SER A 461 17.71 -6.66 -9.09
N TRP A 462 17.57 -7.31 -7.93
CA TRP A 462 17.01 -6.69 -6.72
C TRP A 462 17.81 -5.47 -6.26
N LEU A 463 19.12 -5.60 -6.11
CA LEU A 463 20.01 -4.53 -5.68
C LEU A 463 19.99 -3.35 -6.66
N ASN A 464 20.02 -3.62 -7.97
CA ASN A 464 19.94 -2.59 -9.01
C ASN A 464 18.60 -1.84 -8.98
N PHE A 465 17.50 -2.53 -8.71
CA PHE A 465 16.19 -1.87 -8.56
C PHE A 465 16.18 -0.90 -7.37
N GLU A 466 16.68 -1.33 -6.20
CA GLU A 466 16.79 -0.47 -5.02
C GLU A 466 17.71 0.73 -5.26
N ALA A 467 18.85 0.51 -5.92
CA ALA A 467 19.79 1.58 -6.26
C ALA A 467 19.18 2.58 -7.26
N ALA A 468 18.47 2.09 -8.28
CA ALA A 468 17.76 2.94 -9.23
C ALA A 468 16.70 3.80 -8.53
N THR A 469 15.91 3.20 -7.64
CA THR A 469 14.89 3.92 -6.86
C THR A 469 15.51 5.02 -6.00
N ARG A 470 16.61 4.74 -5.30
CA ARG A 470 17.35 5.76 -4.53
C ARG A 470 17.90 6.88 -5.42
N ALA A 471 18.45 6.54 -6.59
CA ALA A 471 18.98 7.51 -7.54
C ALA A 471 17.86 8.40 -8.15
N ILE A 472 16.67 7.84 -8.42
CA ILE A 472 15.47 8.60 -8.83
C ILE A 472 15.08 9.61 -7.76
N ASN A 473 14.98 9.18 -6.51
CA ASN A 473 14.64 10.04 -5.37
C ASN A 473 15.67 11.15 -5.16
N ALA A 474 16.96 10.85 -5.41
CA ALA A 474 18.05 11.83 -5.38
C ALA A 474 18.17 12.68 -6.66
N ARG A 475 17.28 12.52 -7.65
CA ARG A 475 17.30 13.19 -8.97
C ARG A 475 18.58 12.96 -9.78
N LYS A 476 19.29 11.86 -9.55
CA LYS A 476 20.48 11.43 -10.28
C LYS A 476 20.07 10.55 -11.47
N LEU A 477 19.46 11.14 -12.49
CA LEU A 477 18.75 10.39 -13.53
C LEU A 477 19.65 9.51 -14.40
N ASP A 478 20.94 9.89 -14.62
CA ASP A 478 21.89 9.06 -15.38
C ASP A 478 22.31 7.81 -14.59
N GLU A 479 22.56 7.97 -13.29
CA GLU A 479 22.84 6.86 -12.39
C GLU A 479 21.63 5.93 -12.28
N ALA A 480 20.43 6.50 -12.12
CA ALA A 480 19.19 5.74 -12.11
C ALA A 480 18.99 4.91 -13.38
N ARG A 481 19.27 5.49 -14.58
CA ARG A 481 19.20 4.80 -15.86
C ARG A 481 20.18 3.63 -15.94
N GLN A 482 21.41 3.81 -15.48
CA GLN A 482 22.41 2.72 -15.46
C GLN A 482 21.90 1.53 -14.65
N TYR A 483 21.42 1.76 -13.42
CA TYR A 483 20.87 0.69 -12.59
C TYR A 483 19.59 0.07 -13.18
N ALA A 484 18.67 0.88 -13.71
CA ALA A 484 17.44 0.38 -14.34
C ALA A 484 17.72 -0.54 -15.55
N THR A 485 18.83 -0.29 -16.27
CA THR A 485 19.28 -1.11 -17.39
C THR A 485 19.70 -2.52 -16.97
N GLU A 486 20.25 -2.67 -15.78
CA GLU A 486 20.73 -3.93 -15.20
C GLU A 486 19.61 -4.76 -14.51
N VAL A 487 18.39 -4.23 -14.43
CA VAL A 487 17.24 -4.96 -13.89
C VAL A 487 16.74 -5.97 -14.92
N GLU A 488 16.66 -7.25 -14.54
CA GLU A 488 16.37 -8.35 -15.47
C GLU A 488 14.89 -8.41 -15.87
N ALA A 489 13.97 -8.21 -14.93
CA ALA A 489 12.54 -8.28 -15.19
C ALA A 489 12.07 -7.08 -16.02
N THR A 490 11.43 -7.37 -17.17
CA THR A 490 11.04 -6.36 -18.16
C THR A 490 10.10 -5.30 -17.59
N ASP A 491 9.12 -5.70 -16.78
CA ASP A 491 8.18 -4.77 -16.15
C ASP A 491 8.83 -3.91 -15.07
N GLN A 492 9.74 -4.49 -14.27
CA GLN A 492 10.48 -3.76 -13.24
C GLN A 492 11.42 -2.73 -13.87
N SER A 493 12.17 -3.13 -14.92
CA SER A 493 13.03 -2.22 -15.67
C SER A 493 12.21 -1.10 -16.32
N ALA A 494 11.12 -1.43 -17.02
CA ALA A 494 10.23 -0.45 -17.65
C ALA A 494 9.59 0.51 -16.62
N TYR A 495 9.20 0.02 -15.46
CA TYR A 495 8.69 0.85 -14.36
C TYR A 495 9.72 1.88 -13.91
N LEU A 496 10.97 1.47 -13.73
CA LEU A 496 12.05 2.40 -13.37
C LEU A 496 12.28 3.46 -14.48
N PHE A 497 12.34 3.05 -15.74
CA PHE A 497 12.44 4.01 -16.85
C PHE A 497 11.26 4.98 -16.91
N PHE A 498 10.06 4.50 -16.65
CA PHE A 498 8.86 5.31 -16.51
C PHE A 498 9.02 6.35 -15.38
N GLN A 499 9.48 5.93 -14.19
CA GLN A 499 9.70 6.84 -13.07
C GLN A 499 10.79 7.88 -13.38
N ILE A 500 11.90 7.48 -14.01
CA ILE A 500 12.97 8.40 -14.43
C ILE A 500 12.42 9.42 -15.45
N ALA A 501 11.65 8.96 -16.45
CA ALA A 501 11.06 9.84 -17.46
C ALA A 501 10.05 10.82 -16.85
N ARG A 502 9.27 10.38 -15.84
CA ARG A 502 8.34 11.24 -15.10
C ARG A 502 9.07 12.37 -14.37
N VAL A 503 10.22 12.09 -13.73
CA VAL A 503 11.05 13.12 -13.11
C VAL A 503 11.65 14.05 -14.17
N ALA A 504 12.14 13.54 -15.30
CA ALA A 504 12.65 14.36 -16.40
C ALA A 504 11.57 15.31 -16.96
N LEU A 505 10.33 14.84 -17.12
CA LEU A 505 9.19 15.69 -17.54
C LEU A 505 8.86 16.76 -16.49
N ALA A 506 8.93 16.44 -15.21
CA ALA A 506 8.74 17.42 -14.14
C ALA A 506 9.83 18.50 -14.15
N ASP A 507 11.04 18.13 -14.57
CA ASP A 507 12.17 19.05 -14.76
C ASP A 507 12.15 19.75 -16.15
N LYS A 508 11.07 19.55 -16.94
CA LYS A 508 10.87 20.09 -18.30
C LYS A 508 11.89 19.59 -19.35
N ASP A 509 12.59 18.49 -19.07
CA ASP A 509 13.50 17.83 -20.01
C ASP A 509 12.75 16.77 -20.84
N GLN A 510 11.95 17.26 -21.79
CA GLN A 510 11.13 16.43 -22.66
C GLN A 510 11.98 15.51 -23.56
N VAL A 511 13.12 15.99 -24.05
CA VAL A 511 14.01 15.21 -24.93
C VAL A 511 14.56 13.99 -24.19
N ARG A 512 15.02 14.19 -22.97
CA ARG A 512 15.52 13.11 -22.13
C ARG A 512 14.42 12.10 -21.81
N ALA A 513 13.21 12.57 -21.45
CA ALA A 513 12.07 11.69 -21.20
C ALA A 513 11.72 10.84 -22.42
N GLN A 514 11.68 11.44 -23.62
CA GLN A 514 11.41 10.72 -24.87
C GLN A 514 12.46 9.64 -25.16
N ASN A 515 13.75 9.95 -24.98
CA ASN A 515 14.83 8.99 -25.18
C ASN A 515 14.75 7.80 -24.23
N LEU A 516 14.48 8.06 -22.94
CA LEU A 516 14.31 7.02 -21.92
C LEU A 516 13.13 6.10 -22.23
N LEU A 517 12.00 6.67 -22.61
CA LEU A 517 10.80 5.90 -22.96
C LEU A 517 10.98 5.12 -24.27
N ALA A 518 11.73 5.67 -25.24
CA ALA A 518 12.05 4.96 -26.48
C ALA A 518 12.90 3.72 -26.20
N GLU A 519 13.90 3.83 -25.33
CA GLU A 519 14.74 2.70 -24.90
C GLU A 519 13.90 1.63 -24.18
N ALA A 520 13.04 2.03 -23.23
CA ALA A 520 12.15 1.11 -22.54
C ALA A 520 11.16 0.43 -23.49
N ALA A 521 10.59 1.17 -24.45
CA ALA A 521 9.67 0.64 -25.45
C ALA A 521 10.34 -0.42 -26.35
N GLN A 522 11.56 -0.16 -26.80
CA GLN A 522 12.32 -1.12 -27.61
C GLN A 522 12.53 -2.43 -26.86
N ARG A 523 12.91 -2.37 -25.59
CA ARG A 523 13.10 -3.55 -24.73
C ARG A 523 11.79 -4.30 -24.50
N ALA A 524 10.71 -3.57 -24.14
CA ALA A 524 9.41 -4.15 -23.88
C ALA A 524 8.84 -4.86 -25.13
N VAL A 525 8.93 -4.25 -26.31
CA VAL A 525 8.44 -4.85 -27.56
C VAL A 525 9.21 -6.12 -27.93
N ALA A 526 10.53 -6.13 -27.72
CA ALA A 526 11.39 -7.27 -28.01
C ALA A 526 11.20 -8.47 -27.04
N ALA A 527 10.58 -8.27 -25.89
CA ALA A 527 10.37 -9.30 -24.89
C ALA A 527 9.32 -10.34 -25.35
N ASN A 528 9.39 -11.56 -24.79
CA ASN A 528 8.39 -12.59 -24.99
C ASN A 528 7.01 -12.15 -24.49
N ASN A 529 5.94 -12.74 -25.04
CA ASN A 529 4.57 -12.42 -24.61
C ASN A 529 4.30 -13.00 -23.22
N THR A 530 4.52 -12.20 -22.20
CA THR A 530 4.34 -12.53 -20.79
C THR A 530 3.56 -11.41 -20.09
N PRO A 531 3.00 -11.63 -18.90
CA PRO A 531 2.39 -10.58 -18.10
C PRO A 531 3.34 -9.40 -17.82
N GLU A 532 4.65 -9.65 -17.66
CA GLU A 532 5.68 -8.65 -17.46
C GLU A 532 5.81 -7.72 -18.70
N LYS A 533 5.83 -8.31 -19.92
CA LYS A 533 5.80 -7.51 -21.16
C LYS A 533 4.56 -6.63 -21.21
N LEU A 534 3.39 -7.19 -20.89
CA LEU A 534 2.14 -6.45 -20.94
C LEU A 534 2.15 -5.28 -19.95
N ARG A 535 2.55 -5.50 -18.70
CA ARG A 535 2.69 -4.41 -17.70
C ARG A 535 3.68 -3.34 -18.17
N ALA A 536 4.82 -3.72 -18.73
CA ALA A 536 5.80 -2.79 -19.29
C ALA A 536 5.18 -1.91 -20.38
N LEU A 537 4.46 -2.51 -21.34
CA LEU A 537 3.78 -1.78 -22.41
C LEU A 537 2.71 -0.83 -21.89
N LEU A 538 1.88 -1.27 -20.94
CA LEU A 538 0.82 -0.45 -20.32
C LEU A 538 1.41 0.78 -19.62
N GLY A 539 2.47 0.62 -18.82
CA GLY A 539 3.18 1.73 -18.18
C GLY A 539 3.70 2.75 -19.18
N LEU A 540 4.27 2.28 -20.30
CA LEU A 540 4.75 3.16 -21.37
C LEU A 540 3.60 3.89 -22.07
N VAL A 541 2.51 3.21 -22.39
CA VAL A 541 1.30 3.82 -23.00
C VAL A 541 0.76 4.92 -22.11
N SER A 542 0.64 4.66 -20.80
CA SER A 542 0.14 5.64 -19.83
C SER A 542 0.92 6.95 -19.83
N LEU A 543 2.24 6.92 -20.07
CA LEU A 543 3.04 8.13 -20.14
C LEU A 543 3.01 8.75 -21.54
N TYR A 544 3.14 7.95 -22.63
CA TYR A 544 3.06 8.46 -24.00
C TYR A 544 1.71 9.13 -24.31
N SER A 545 0.61 8.65 -23.72
CA SER A 545 -0.72 9.27 -23.90
C SER A 545 -0.76 10.77 -23.53
N ARG A 546 0.20 11.24 -22.71
CA ARG A 546 0.25 12.62 -22.21
C ARG A 546 0.98 13.59 -23.15
N PHE A 547 1.90 13.12 -23.99
CA PHE A 547 2.72 14.01 -24.84
C PHE A 547 2.98 13.50 -26.26
N ASP A 548 2.81 12.21 -26.54
CA ASP A 548 2.96 11.60 -27.88
C ASP A 548 1.89 10.53 -28.08
N SER A 549 0.65 10.99 -28.22
CA SER A 549 -0.51 10.12 -28.33
C SER A 549 -0.43 9.12 -29.50
N PRO A 550 0.04 9.46 -30.72
CA PRO A 550 0.18 8.48 -31.79
C PRO A 550 1.05 7.29 -31.40
N ARG A 551 2.20 7.53 -30.78
CA ARG A 551 3.10 6.47 -30.29
C ARG A 551 2.47 5.68 -29.15
N GLY A 552 1.70 6.36 -28.28
CA GLY A 552 0.89 5.70 -27.24
C GLY A 552 -0.10 4.71 -27.85
N VAL A 553 -0.80 5.09 -28.92
CA VAL A 553 -1.75 4.23 -29.64
C VAL A 553 -1.08 3.01 -30.27
N ASP A 554 0.10 3.18 -30.89
CA ASP A 554 0.85 2.07 -31.49
C ASP A 554 1.27 1.04 -30.42
N LEU A 555 1.80 1.51 -29.29
CA LEU A 555 2.18 0.65 -28.16
C LEU A 555 0.96 -0.01 -27.51
N ALA A 556 -0.19 0.67 -27.44
CA ALA A 556 -1.42 0.09 -26.96
C ALA A 556 -1.90 -1.03 -27.88
N GLY A 557 -1.74 -0.90 -29.19
CA GLY A 557 -1.99 -1.98 -30.14
C GLY A 557 -1.11 -3.21 -29.87
N GLU A 558 0.17 -3.01 -29.54
CA GLU A 558 1.06 -4.11 -29.12
C GLU A 558 0.66 -4.70 -27.75
N ALA A 559 0.25 -3.86 -26.81
CA ALA A 559 -0.24 -4.31 -25.52
C ALA A 559 -1.48 -5.22 -25.66
N VAL A 560 -2.45 -4.82 -26.48
CA VAL A 560 -3.65 -5.62 -26.77
C VAL A 560 -3.28 -6.94 -27.46
N ARG A 561 -2.39 -6.91 -28.47
CA ARG A 561 -1.88 -8.15 -29.10
C ARG A 561 -1.18 -9.07 -28.09
N THR A 562 -0.46 -8.50 -27.16
CA THR A 562 0.21 -9.23 -26.08
C THR A 562 -0.81 -9.82 -25.11
N ALA A 563 -1.81 -9.03 -24.69
CA ALA A 563 -2.89 -9.48 -23.81
C ALA A 563 -3.66 -10.68 -24.40
N ASN A 564 -3.95 -10.65 -25.71
CA ASN A 564 -4.65 -11.73 -26.40
C ASN A 564 -3.81 -13.04 -26.51
N LYS A 565 -2.48 -12.95 -26.35
CA LYS A 565 -1.59 -14.13 -26.35
C LYS A 565 -1.31 -14.70 -24.96
N ILE A 566 -1.65 -13.97 -23.91
CA ILE A 566 -1.42 -14.39 -22.53
C ILE A 566 -2.69 -15.03 -21.98
N GLN A 567 -2.58 -16.26 -21.48
CA GLN A 567 -3.67 -16.92 -20.80
C GLN A 567 -3.86 -16.31 -19.39
N ASN A 568 -5.12 -16.08 -19.00
CA ASN A 568 -5.52 -15.71 -17.63
C ASN A 568 -4.97 -14.37 -17.10
N TYR A 569 -4.69 -13.39 -17.98
CA TYR A 569 -4.43 -12.02 -17.50
C TYR A 569 -5.73 -11.38 -16.99
N GLY A 570 -5.67 -10.78 -15.79
CA GLY A 570 -6.82 -10.14 -15.16
C GLY A 570 -6.44 -8.89 -14.35
N PRO A 571 -7.44 -8.15 -13.83
CA PRO A 571 -7.21 -6.90 -13.08
C PRO A 571 -6.29 -7.07 -11.86
N ASP A 572 -6.32 -8.22 -11.21
CA ASP A 572 -5.49 -8.50 -10.03
C ASP A 572 -3.99 -8.54 -10.36
N GLN A 573 -3.62 -8.60 -11.64
CA GLN A 573 -2.23 -8.61 -12.10
C GLN A 573 -1.69 -7.21 -12.43
N ALA A 574 -2.49 -6.15 -12.26
CA ALA A 574 -2.07 -4.76 -12.42
C ALA A 574 -1.24 -4.28 -11.21
N ARG A 575 -0.17 -5.03 -10.89
CA ARG A 575 0.73 -4.76 -9.77
C ARG A 575 2.17 -5.16 -10.10
N LEU A 576 3.13 -4.44 -9.55
CA LEU A 576 4.53 -4.78 -9.62
C LEU A 576 4.88 -5.70 -8.44
N VAL A 577 5.27 -6.93 -8.73
CA VAL A 577 5.69 -7.90 -7.72
C VAL A 577 7.18 -8.16 -7.87
N ARG A 578 7.92 -7.97 -6.79
CA ARG A 578 9.33 -8.33 -6.70
C ARG A 578 9.52 -9.34 -5.59
N SER A 579 10.28 -10.38 -5.84
CA SER A 579 10.58 -11.39 -4.84
C SER A 579 12.05 -11.77 -4.88
N LEU A 580 12.62 -12.00 -3.70
CA LEU A 580 13.98 -12.48 -3.53
C LEU A 580 13.97 -13.64 -2.53
N GLU A 581 14.22 -14.83 -3.02
CA GLU A 581 14.32 -16.05 -2.21
C GLU A 581 15.67 -16.11 -1.47
N THR A 582 15.66 -16.69 -0.29
CA THR A 582 16.89 -17.03 0.41
C THR A 582 17.44 -18.35 -0.13
N PRO A 583 18.75 -18.49 -0.41
CA PRO A 583 19.34 -19.76 -0.79
C PRO A 583 18.99 -20.86 0.21
N GLY A 584 18.51 -21.99 -0.29
CA GLY A 584 18.02 -23.08 0.56
C GLY A 584 16.54 -22.99 0.95
N GLY A 585 15.78 -22.02 0.42
CA GLY A 585 14.31 -21.97 0.53
C GLY A 585 13.75 -21.62 1.90
N LYS A 586 14.57 -21.07 2.81
CA LYS A 586 14.18 -20.77 4.21
C LYS A 586 13.56 -19.39 4.42
N GLY A 587 13.52 -18.57 3.41
CA GLY A 587 12.97 -17.23 3.49
C GLY A 587 12.68 -16.63 2.13
N LEU A 588 11.73 -15.71 2.09
CA LEU A 588 11.31 -14.99 0.90
C LEU A 588 11.06 -13.52 1.28
N SER A 589 11.74 -12.62 0.60
CA SER A 589 11.43 -11.18 0.67
C SER A 589 10.52 -10.85 -0.51
N VAL A 590 9.39 -10.19 -0.25
CA VAL A 590 8.42 -9.80 -1.27
C VAL A 590 8.11 -8.33 -1.12
N SER A 591 8.08 -7.61 -2.25
CA SER A 591 7.57 -6.25 -2.38
C SER A 591 6.45 -6.27 -3.42
N VAL A 592 5.30 -5.71 -3.05
CA VAL A 592 4.14 -5.58 -3.95
C VAL A 592 3.75 -4.11 -3.99
N GLU A 593 3.76 -3.54 -5.19
CA GLU A 593 3.36 -2.16 -5.43
C GLU A 593 2.15 -2.16 -6.37
N ASN A 594 1.04 -1.57 -5.92
CA ASN A 594 -0.12 -1.34 -6.77
C ASN A 594 0.20 -0.19 -7.73
N THR A 595 0.09 -0.44 -9.02
CA THR A 595 0.50 0.50 -10.06
C THR A 595 -0.67 0.69 -11.01
N GLU A 596 -1.32 1.85 -10.94
CA GLU A 596 -2.47 2.18 -11.81
C GLU A 596 -2.10 2.17 -13.28
N GLU A 597 -0.85 2.46 -13.59
CA GLU A 597 -0.31 2.45 -14.95
C GLU A 597 -0.30 1.05 -15.59
N PHE A 598 -0.46 -0.01 -14.80
CA PHE A 598 -0.56 -1.39 -15.30
C PHE A 598 -2.00 -1.87 -15.49
N ASP A 599 -2.98 -1.04 -15.15
CA ASP A 599 -4.38 -1.31 -15.44
C ASP A 599 -4.68 -1.05 -16.92
N LEU A 600 -5.07 -2.10 -17.64
CA LEU A 600 -5.32 -2.04 -19.08
C LEU A 600 -6.50 -1.12 -19.42
N GLY A 601 -7.58 -1.17 -18.62
CA GLY A 601 -8.75 -0.33 -18.82
C GLY A 601 -8.42 1.15 -18.65
N LYS A 602 -7.75 1.52 -17.54
CA LYS A 602 -7.31 2.90 -17.27
C LYS A 602 -6.33 3.39 -18.33
N THR A 603 -5.42 2.51 -18.77
CA THR A 603 -4.42 2.85 -19.78
C THR A 603 -5.08 3.16 -21.14
N LEU A 604 -6.05 2.34 -21.59
CA LEU A 604 -6.81 2.62 -22.80
C LEU A 604 -7.69 3.87 -22.66
N ALA A 605 -8.29 4.09 -21.48
CA ALA A 605 -9.04 5.31 -21.19
C ALA A 605 -8.18 6.57 -21.31
N SER A 606 -6.89 6.51 -20.92
CA SER A 606 -5.96 7.66 -21.06
C SER A 606 -5.73 8.10 -22.52
N LEU A 607 -5.87 7.17 -23.48
CA LEU A 607 -5.77 7.45 -24.92
C LEU A 607 -7.07 8.03 -25.50
N ALA A 608 -8.22 7.71 -24.89
CA ALA A 608 -9.54 8.13 -25.38
C ALA A 608 -9.66 9.66 -25.45
N GLY A 609 -8.93 10.38 -24.61
CA GLY A 609 -8.84 11.84 -24.65
C GLY A 609 -8.25 12.41 -25.94
N ALA A 610 -7.43 11.65 -26.66
CA ALA A 610 -6.87 12.04 -27.97
C ALA A 610 -7.65 11.40 -29.13
N ASP A 611 -8.06 10.14 -28.98
CA ASP A 611 -8.81 9.39 -30.01
C ASP A 611 -9.72 8.35 -29.34
N PHE A 612 -10.96 8.75 -29.08
CA PHE A 612 -11.97 7.90 -28.44
C PHE A 612 -12.26 6.63 -29.26
N GLU A 613 -12.44 6.79 -30.59
CA GLU A 613 -12.81 5.66 -31.44
C GLU A 613 -11.69 4.61 -31.50
N ARG A 614 -10.46 5.05 -31.55
CA ARG A 614 -9.30 4.16 -31.56
C ARG A 614 -9.15 3.42 -30.24
N ALA A 615 -9.30 4.13 -29.13
CA ALA A 615 -9.26 3.52 -27.79
C ALA A 615 -10.39 2.49 -27.60
N LEU A 616 -11.60 2.82 -28.05
CA LEU A 616 -12.74 1.91 -28.01
C LEU A 616 -12.53 0.66 -28.88
N LEU A 617 -12.00 0.84 -30.10
CA LEU A 617 -11.67 -0.28 -30.97
C LEU A 617 -10.64 -1.23 -30.35
N LEU A 618 -9.59 -0.68 -29.71
CA LEU A 618 -8.59 -1.47 -28.99
C LEU A 618 -9.22 -2.24 -27.82
N ALA A 619 -10.10 -1.61 -27.03
CA ALA A 619 -10.83 -2.28 -25.96
C ALA A 619 -11.70 -3.43 -26.47
N GLN A 620 -12.43 -3.22 -27.57
CA GLN A 620 -13.30 -4.22 -28.20
C GLN A 620 -12.53 -5.36 -28.90
N SER A 621 -11.26 -5.15 -29.25
CA SER A 621 -10.41 -6.17 -29.89
C SER A 621 -9.76 -7.14 -28.88
N LEU A 622 -10.03 -6.98 -27.59
CA LEU A 622 -9.58 -7.93 -26.56
C LEU A 622 -10.39 -9.24 -26.65
N GLU A 623 -9.68 -10.36 -26.84
CA GLU A 623 -10.28 -11.70 -26.89
C GLU A 623 -10.76 -12.18 -25.51
N ASN A 624 -10.09 -11.75 -24.44
CA ASN A 624 -10.55 -11.96 -23.08
C ASN A 624 -11.78 -11.07 -22.81
N LYS A 625 -12.98 -11.67 -22.93
CA LYS A 625 -14.27 -10.94 -22.83
C LYS A 625 -14.41 -10.11 -21.54
N PRO A 626 -14.15 -10.66 -20.32
CA PRO A 626 -14.18 -9.86 -19.11
C PRO A 626 -13.30 -8.62 -19.16
N LEU A 627 -12.05 -8.79 -19.60
CA LEU A 627 -11.10 -7.69 -19.70
C LEU A 627 -11.54 -6.65 -20.73
N GLY A 628 -12.09 -7.10 -21.87
CA GLY A 628 -12.64 -6.24 -22.91
C GLY A 628 -13.81 -5.40 -22.41
N LEU A 629 -14.76 -6.00 -21.66
CA LEU A 629 -15.89 -5.28 -21.10
C LEU A 629 -15.47 -4.23 -20.08
N MET A 630 -14.52 -4.55 -19.19
CA MET A 630 -13.96 -3.59 -18.24
C MET A 630 -13.23 -2.45 -18.95
N ALA A 631 -12.46 -2.75 -19.99
CA ALA A 631 -11.78 -1.74 -20.80
C ALA A 631 -12.78 -0.82 -21.54
N VAL A 632 -13.85 -1.36 -22.10
CA VAL A 632 -14.93 -0.58 -22.74
C VAL A 632 -15.57 0.38 -21.74
N ILE A 633 -15.88 -0.10 -20.51
CA ILE A 633 -16.42 0.76 -19.44
C ILE A 633 -15.43 1.89 -19.12
N SER A 634 -14.14 1.58 -18.94
CA SER A 634 -13.11 2.57 -18.61
C SER A 634 -12.95 3.62 -19.71
N VAL A 635 -12.91 3.20 -20.98
CA VAL A 635 -12.87 4.11 -22.15
C VAL A 635 -14.11 4.98 -22.20
N ALA A 636 -15.31 4.41 -22.02
CA ALA A 636 -16.55 5.17 -22.01
C ALA A 636 -16.62 6.15 -20.83
N ALA A 637 -16.12 5.76 -19.66
CA ALA A 637 -16.05 6.60 -18.45
C ALA A 637 -15.21 7.86 -18.65
N SER A 638 -14.12 7.78 -19.44
CA SER A 638 -13.22 8.91 -19.69
C SER A 638 -13.89 10.14 -20.30
N VAL A 639 -15.04 9.95 -20.96
CA VAL A 639 -15.87 11.02 -21.54
C VAL A 639 -16.46 11.93 -20.47
N PHE A 640 -16.66 11.41 -19.25
CA PHE A 640 -17.24 12.13 -18.12
C PHE A 640 -16.19 12.76 -17.18
N GLU A 641 -14.94 12.36 -17.31
CA GLU A 641 -13.85 12.90 -16.49
C GLU A 641 -13.49 14.30 -16.98
N LYS A 642 -13.59 15.31 -16.08
CA LYS A 642 -13.08 16.65 -16.36
C LYS A 642 -11.55 16.56 -16.43
N LYS A 643 -10.95 16.92 -17.56
CA LYS A 643 -9.50 17.16 -17.58
C LYS A 643 -9.17 18.27 -16.57
N PRO A 644 -8.17 18.07 -15.69
CA PRO A 644 -7.68 19.18 -14.88
C PRO A 644 -7.20 20.29 -15.82
N ALA A 645 -7.73 21.49 -15.62
CA ALA A 645 -7.55 22.66 -16.49
C ALA A 645 -6.09 23.18 -16.58
N ASN A 646 -5.09 22.52 -16.01
CA ASN A 646 -3.70 22.96 -15.90
C ASN A 646 -2.70 21.86 -16.24
N GLN A 647 -2.69 21.39 -17.49
CA GLN A 647 -1.53 20.64 -18.02
C GLN A 647 -1.15 21.05 -19.45
N THR A 648 -1.46 22.29 -19.82
CA THR A 648 -0.87 22.94 -20.99
C THR A 648 -0.08 24.16 -20.51
N GLN A 649 1.12 23.93 -20.04
CA GLN A 649 2.22 24.92 -20.08
C GLN A 649 3.56 24.18 -20.04
#